data_4b44e9a9322cfeff589155ccd2e7872c
#
_entry.id   4b44e9a9322cfeff589155ccd2e7872c
#
_cell.length_a   1.000
_cell.length_b   1.000
_cell.length_c   1.000
_cell.angle_alpha   90.00
_cell.angle_beta   90.00
_cell.angle_gamma   90.00
#
_symmetry.space_group_name_H-M   'P 1'
#
loop_
_entity.id
_entity.type
_entity.pdbx_description
1 polymer ?
#
loop_
_entity_poly.entity_id
_entity_poly.type
_entity_poly.pdbx_seq_one_letter_code
_entity_poly.pdbx_strand_id
1 'polypeptide(L)'
;MAHGQQSDLPIIGDLNEFDHQSGTFLEKLVFNHRALVVLLCFITTVILAYQATGIKLQAGFEKTLPKAHQYVINYQANKDELGGGLGNNLRIVVAVKEGTLFTQENLKFFEAVNDEIFYIPGVDRNGMKSIFTPNTRWRVVTEEGFEGGPVIPGDFDASPKSIGEVQRNIARAGIMGDLVANDWKSAAIIVPLLDINPETGERLDYSELSKTLEDIRERFTKDDPDKSIHIIGFAKLVGDLIDGLLVVMGFFAVAVVIATLLLYLYTHCFRSTVMVIAITLIAVVWQMGILATFGYELDPFSILVPFLVFAIGVSHGAQKLNGVLQDIGRGTHRYIAARYTFRRLFLAGVTALLSDGVGFAVLMIIQIQVIQDLAITASIGVLVLIFTNLILIPVALSYTGVGRRCAELAARPPKSIEDMHWLWRFLLAFTKKGPAAAAIIVSVIMAAIGLKVAQDLQIGDLDPGAPELRADSRYNKDVEFVISNYSVSTDVFAIIVKTPPDGCVNLQMMSLANELEWQLRQVDGVEDIRGLNVRTREIMMGINEGFPKWQSMFRNQDTINYAVNELVTLEYVDVGCSIWPMLVYLSDHKAATLERVVAALEAFNADWGGNETAEFLGAAGSSGFEAATNIIVKKANREMLFYVYGAVIVLCMLTFRSVPGVICAVLPLMLTSILCEALMVWLGIGVKVATLPVIALGVGIGVDYALYVLTVILAKLKQGLDLTTAYYETLNFTGRVVALIGVTLAAG
;
A
#
# COMPACT_ATOMS: atom_id res chain seq x y z
N MET A 1 1.80 3.13 -46.00
CA MET A 1 1.81 1.96 -46.88
C MET A 1 2.89 0.98 -46.41
N ALA A 2 2.66 0.11 -45.43
CA ALA A 2 3.55 -0.98 -45.05
C ALA A 2 2.88 -1.98 -44.07
N HIS A 3 1.61 -2.32 -44.27
CA HIS A 3 0.88 -3.23 -43.36
C HIS A 3 0.29 -4.47 -44.06
N GLY A 4 0.77 -4.82 -45.23
CA GLY A 4 0.16 -5.88 -46.09
C GLY A 4 0.92 -7.20 -46.21
N GLN A 5 2.06 -7.41 -45.52
CA GLN A 5 2.89 -8.61 -45.73
C GLN A 5 3.39 -9.22 -44.43
N GLN A 6 2.51 -9.65 -43.52
CA GLN A 6 2.95 -10.14 -42.22
C GLN A 6 2.92 -11.67 -42.04
N SER A 7 2.40 -12.47 -42.93
CA SER A 7 2.19 -13.92 -42.65
C SER A 7 3.07 -14.90 -43.43
N ASP A 8 3.61 -14.53 -44.58
CA ASP A 8 4.48 -15.44 -45.36
C ASP A 8 5.80 -14.76 -45.69
N LEU A 9 6.61 -14.54 -44.61
CA LEU A 9 8.01 -14.19 -44.80
C LEU A 9 8.73 -15.41 -45.38
N PRO A 10 9.56 -15.25 -46.45
CA PRO A 10 10.21 -16.36 -47.09
C PRO A 10 11.14 -17.12 -46.12
N ILE A 11 11.14 -18.42 -46.24
CA ILE A 11 12.09 -19.28 -45.45
C ILE A 11 13.44 -19.14 -46.15
N ILE A 12 14.37 -18.43 -45.50
CA ILE A 12 15.73 -18.20 -46.01
C ILE A 12 16.71 -18.90 -45.05
N GLY A 13 17.31 -20.01 -45.51
CA GLY A 13 18.29 -20.80 -44.76
C GLY A 13 19.69 -20.26 -44.86
N ASP A 14 20.05 -19.62 -45.98
CA ASP A 14 21.37 -19.02 -46.18
C ASP A 14 21.33 -17.50 -45.95
N LEU A 15 22.29 -17.01 -45.13
CA LEU A 15 22.40 -15.58 -44.82
C LEU A 15 22.74 -14.73 -46.07
N ASN A 16 23.42 -15.31 -47.04
CA ASN A 16 23.82 -14.61 -48.30
C ASN A 16 22.61 -14.26 -49.20
N GLU A 17 21.54 -14.99 -49.09
CA GLU A 17 20.29 -14.72 -49.83
C GLU A 17 19.43 -13.64 -49.20
N PHE A 18 19.78 -13.14 -48.03
CA PHE A 18 18.98 -12.19 -47.28
C PHE A 18 19.32 -10.74 -47.62
N ASP A 19 18.30 -9.96 -48.04
CA ASP A 19 18.46 -8.52 -48.21
C ASP A 19 18.53 -7.77 -46.91
N HIS A 20 19.75 -7.37 -46.53
CA HIS A 20 20.04 -6.59 -45.31
C HIS A 20 19.39 -5.20 -45.28
N GLN A 21 18.97 -4.68 -46.42
CA GLN A 21 18.27 -3.39 -46.56
C GLN A 21 16.75 -3.54 -46.46
N SER A 22 16.23 -4.77 -46.35
CA SER A 22 14.80 -5.01 -46.12
C SER A 22 14.36 -4.59 -44.75
N GLY A 23 13.06 -4.24 -44.58
CA GLY A 23 12.45 -3.94 -43.28
C GLY A 23 12.42 -2.47 -42.90
N THR A 24 12.01 -2.18 -41.66
CA THR A 24 11.85 -0.82 -41.14
C THR A 24 13.19 -0.15 -40.84
N PHE A 25 13.22 1.18 -40.77
CA PHE A 25 14.43 1.93 -40.42
C PHE A 25 15.05 1.46 -39.06
N LEU A 26 14.22 1.30 -38.05
CA LEU A 26 14.68 0.86 -36.72
C LEU A 26 15.23 -0.58 -36.74
N GLU A 27 14.59 -1.48 -37.50
CA GLU A 27 15.08 -2.86 -37.68
C GLU A 27 16.49 -2.86 -38.31
N LYS A 28 16.69 -2.06 -39.35
CA LYS A 28 18.00 -1.91 -40.02
C LYS A 28 19.04 -1.36 -39.04
N LEU A 29 18.70 -0.30 -38.31
CA LEU A 29 19.58 0.32 -37.33
C LEU A 29 20.05 -0.70 -36.27
N VAL A 30 19.11 -1.42 -35.69
CA VAL A 30 19.38 -2.39 -34.60
C VAL A 30 20.18 -3.59 -35.09
N PHE A 31 19.74 -4.24 -36.18
CA PHE A 31 20.36 -5.51 -36.59
C PHE A 31 21.62 -5.34 -37.42
N ASN A 32 21.79 -4.26 -38.17
CA ASN A 32 23.02 -4.00 -38.90
C ASN A 32 24.15 -3.53 -37.95
N HIS A 33 23.81 -2.96 -36.79
CA HIS A 33 24.75 -2.52 -35.76
C HIS A 33 24.62 -3.30 -34.46
N ARG A 34 24.23 -4.57 -34.52
CA ARG A 34 23.91 -5.39 -33.32
C ARG A 34 25.06 -5.48 -32.31
N ALA A 35 26.33 -5.46 -32.73
CA ALA A 35 27.48 -5.45 -31.83
C ALA A 35 27.52 -4.16 -31.00
N LEU A 36 27.24 -3.02 -31.63
CA LEU A 36 27.14 -1.72 -30.95
C LEU A 36 25.99 -1.72 -29.95
N VAL A 37 24.83 -2.28 -30.31
CA VAL A 37 23.67 -2.40 -29.41
C VAL A 37 24.04 -3.20 -28.16
N VAL A 38 24.71 -4.36 -28.33
CA VAL A 38 25.13 -5.19 -27.19
C VAL A 38 26.15 -4.44 -26.33
N LEU A 39 27.13 -3.76 -26.95
CA LEU A 39 28.14 -3.00 -26.23
C LEU A 39 27.52 -1.84 -25.42
N LEU A 40 26.62 -1.08 -26.01
CA LEU A 40 25.90 0.00 -25.33
C LEU A 40 25.08 -0.53 -24.17
N CYS A 41 24.30 -1.61 -24.37
CA CYS A 41 23.54 -2.24 -23.29
C CYS A 41 24.47 -2.76 -22.17
N PHE A 42 25.63 -3.32 -22.51
CA PHE A 42 26.58 -3.78 -21.50
C PHE A 42 27.14 -2.62 -20.68
N ILE A 43 27.59 -1.54 -21.33
CA ILE A 43 28.08 -0.33 -20.63
C ILE A 43 27.00 0.25 -19.73
N THR A 44 25.78 0.42 -20.25
CA THR A 44 24.64 0.90 -19.46
C THR A 44 24.36 -0.01 -18.28
N THR A 45 24.44 -1.32 -18.45
CA THR A 45 24.25 -2.28 -17.36
C THR A 45 25.28 -2.11 -16.26
N VAL A 46 26.55 -1.94 -16.60
CA VAL A 46 27.64 -1.74 -15.62
C VAL A 46 27.42 -0.44 -14.84
N ILE A 47 27.11 0.66 -15.54
CA ILE A 47 26.87 1.96 -14.91
C ILE A 47 25.65 1.89 -13.97
N LEU A 48 24.54 1.37 -14.46
CA LEU A 48 23.30 1.31 -13.68
C LEU A 48 23.37 0.26 -12.56
N ALA A 49 24.13 -0.83 -12.74
CA ALA A 49 24.42 -1.79 -11.65
C ALA A 49 25.20 -1.13 -10.51
N TYR A 50 26.18 -0.28 -10.84
CA TYR A 50 26.89 0.48 -9.83
C TYR A 50 25.96 1.47 -9.10
N GLN A 51 25.12 2.21 -9.82
CA GLN A 51 24.17 3.12 -9.20
C GLN A 51 23.14 2.39 -8.34
N ALA A 52 22.69 1.20 -8.75
CA ALA A 52 21.73 0.39 -8.00
C ALA A 52 22.21 0.00 -6.60
N THR A 53 23.54 -0.08 -6.37
CA THR A 53 24.10 -0.36 -5.03
C THR A 53 23.84 0.78 -4.03
N GLY A 54 23.54 1.98 -4.52
CA GLY A 54 23.25 3.15 -3.70
C GLY A 54 21.77 3.33 -3.35
N ILE A 55 20.88 2.40 -3.76
CA ILE A 55 19.46 2.53 -3.45
C ILE A 55 19.21 2.35 -1.96
N LYS A 56 18.46 3.28 -1.39
CA LYS A 56 18.11 3.25 0.03
C LYS A 56 16.74 2.62 0.22
N LEU A 57 16.60 1.83 1.29
CA LEU A 57 15.31 1.35 1.77
C LEU A 57 14.85 2.33 2.85
N GLN A 58 13.78 3.04 2.62
CA GLN A 58 13.25 4.01 3.57
C GLN A 58 11.72 4.00 3.52
N ALA A 59 11.12 3.82 4.68
CA ALA A 59 9.68 3.96 4.85
C ALA A 59 9.43 5.17 5.78
N GLY A 60 9.07 6.30 5.21
CA GLY A 60 8.68 7.48 5.97
C GLY A 60 7.16 7.59 6.08
N PHE A 61 6.66 7.78 7.30
CA PHE A 61 5.23 8.07 7.55
C PHE A 61 4.71 9.22 6.69
N GLU A 62 5.51 10.26 6.52
CA GLU A 62 5.12 11.43 5.73
C GLU A 62 4.76 11.12 4.27
N LYS A 63 5.29 10.04 3.68
CA LYS A 63 4.98 9.64 2.30
C LYS A 63 3.61 8.99 2.16
N THR A 64 3.09 8.41 3.22
CA THR A 64 1.75 7.78 3.22
C THR A 64 0.66 8.81 3.48
N LEU A 65 1.01 9.99 4.01
CA LEU A 65 0.06 11.04 4.31
C LEU A 65 -0.43 11.73 3.02
N PRO A 66 -1.74 11.98 2.90
CA PRO A 66 -2.30 12.77 1.83
C PRO A 66 -2.06 14.27 2.07
N LYS A 67 -0.85 14.75 1.81
CA LYS A 67 -0.39 16.12 2.15
C LYS A 67 -1.29 17.24 1.61
N ALA A 68 -2.02 16.98 0.54
CA ALA A 68 -2.96 17.94 -0.05
C ALA A 68 -4.35 17.91 0.60
N HIS A 69 -4.65 16.97 1.49
CA HIS A 69 -5.93 16.90 2.17
C HIS A 69 -6.01 17.92 3.31
N GLN A 70 -7.19 18.54 3.47
CA GLN A 70 -7.38 19.60 4.45
C GLN A 70 -7.03 19.20 5.88
N TYR A 71 -7.29 17.95 6.28
CA TYR A 71 -6.96 17.45 7.63
C TYR A 71 -5.45 17.45 7.90
N VAL A 72 -4.65 17.08 6.89
CA VAL A 72 -3.19 17.11 7.01
C VAL A 72 -2.67 18.54 7.02
N ILE A 73 -3.24 19.41 6.17
CA ILE A 73 -2.91 20.84 6.15
C ILE A 73 -3.25 21.49 7.49
N ASN A 74 -4.43 21.23 8.04
CA ASN A 74 -4.85 21.75 9.34
C ASN A 74 -3.89 21.31 10.46
N TYR A 75 -3.48 20.05 10.45
CA TYR A 75 -2.51 19.54 11.41
C TYR A 75 -1.15 20.24 11.27
N GLN A 76 -0.59 20.28 10.05
CA GLN A 76 0.72 20.87 9.83
C GLN A 76 0.77 22.37 10.18
N ALA A 77 -0.33 23.08 9.96
CA ALA A 77 -0.42 24.51 10.27
C ALA A 77 -0.48 24.81 11.76
N ASN A 78 -0.94 23.85 12.58
CA ASN A 78 -1.17 24.06 14.01
C ASN A 78 -0.41 23.08 14.92
N LYS A 79 0.50 22.26 14.36
CA LYS A 79 1.18 21.19 15.11
C LYS A 79 2.02 21.69 16.29
N ASP A 80 2.65 22.84 16.15
CA ASP A 80 3.52 23.44 17.17
C ASP A 80 2.70 23.93 18.37
N GLU A 81 1.42 24.28 18.15
CA GLU A 81 0.48 24.74 19.16
C GLU A 81 -0.26 23.57 19.84
N LEU A 82 -0.23 22.38 19.25
CA LEU A 82 -0.92 21.18 19.74
C LEU A 82 -0.04 20.29 20.63
N GLY A 83 1.15 20.73 21.03
CA GLY A 83 2.01 20.00 21.94
C GLY A 83 2.62 18.70 21.40
N GLY A 84 2.80 18.58 20.07
CA GLY A 84 3.59 17.51 19.42
C GLY A 84 3.05 16.08 19.49
N GLY A 85 2.12 15.77 20.39
CA GLY A 85 1.75 14.40 20.76
C GLY A 85 0.73 13.67 19.87
N LEU A 86 0.29 14.25 18.76
CA LEU A 86 -0.82 13.69 17.95
C LEU A 86 -0.38 12.81 16.78
N GLY A 87 0.91 12.74 16.47
CA GLY A 87 1.36 12.15 15.20
C GLY A 87 1.86 10.71 15.30
N ASN A 88 2.87 10.47 16.10
CA ASN A 88 3.60 9.20 16.06
C ASN A 88 3.89 8.67 17.48
N ASN A 89 2.94 7.93 18.00
CA ASN A 89 3.05 7.34 19.34
C ASN A 89 3.23 5.84 19.23
N LEU A 90 4.12 5.28 20.07
CA LEU A 90 4.14 3.87 20.38
C LEU A 90 3.34 3.62 21.68
N ARG A 91 2.69 2.48 21.73
CA ARG A 91 2.12 1.93 22.96
C ARG A 91 2.80 0.62 23.26
N ILE A 92 3.50 0.58 24.38
CA ILE A 92 4.24 -0.59 24.85
C ILE A 92 3.54 -1.09 26.10
N VAL A 93 3.04 -2.32 26.04
CA VAL A 93 2.29 -2.93 27.13
C VAL A 93 3.11 -4.04 27.76
N VAL A 94 3.34 -3.91 29.04
CA VAL A 94 4.01 -4.94 29.87
C VAL A 94 2.93 -5.72 30.60
N ALA A 95 2.93 -7.04 30.43
CA ALA A 95 1.88 -7.91 30.95
C ALA A 95 2.43 -9.15 31.63
N VAL A 96 1.65 -9.68 32.58
CA VAL A 96 1.85 -10.99 33.20
C VAL A 96 0.71 -11.92 32.88
N LYS A 97 0.99 -13.20 32.63
CA LYS A 97 -0.03 -14.19 32.28
C LYS A 97 -0.84 -14.62 33.50
N GLU A 98 -0.19 -14.83 34.60
CA GLU A 98 -0.82 -15.26 35.84
C GLU A 98 -0.65 -14.21 36.97
N GLY A 99 -1.68 -14.11 37.81
CA GLY A 99 -1.67 -13.18 38.93
C GLY A 99 -1.96 -11.72 38.56
N THR A 100 -1.18 -10.78 39.09
CA THR A 100 -1.33 -9.34 38.83
C THR A 100 0.03 -8.68 38.60
N LEU A 101 0.04 -7.59 37.81
CA LEU A 101 1.24 -6.76 37.63
C LEU A 101 1.67 -6.07 38.95
N PHE A 102 0.74 -5.87 39.88
CA PHE A 102 0.94 -5.12 41.12
C PHE A 102 1.51 -6.00 42.25
N THR A 103 2.68 -6.56 41.98
CA THR A 103 3.55 -7.22 42.97
C THR A 103 4.91 -6.52 42.98
N GLN A 104 5.70 -6.70 44.06
CA GLN A 104 7.03 -6.12 44.14
C GLN A 104 7.94 -6.50 42.99
N GLU A 105 7.91 -7.75 42.56
CA GLU A 105 8.72 -8.27 41.47
C GLU A 105 8.30 -7.73 40.14
N ASN A 106 6.99 -7.76 39.85
CA ASN A 106 6.45 -7.36 38.56
C ASN A 106 6.51 -5.84 38.36
N LEU A 107 6.33 -5.03 39.40
CA LEU A 107 6.51 -3.58 39.33
C LEU A 107 7.96 -3.18 39.06
N LYS A 108 8.94 -3.88 39.70
CA LYS A 108 10.37 -3.67 39.36
C LYS A 108 10.70 -4.06 37.93
N PHE A 109 10.09 -5.13 37.44
CA PHE A 109 10.21 -5.50 36.02
C PHE A 109 9.65 -4.42 35.12
N PHE A 110 8.45 -3.91 35.39
CA PHE A 110 7.85 -2.82 34.63
C PHE A 110 8.70 -1.54 34.65
N GLU A 111 9.21 -1.15 35.84
CA GLU A 111 10.10 -0.01 36.02
C GLU A 111 11.37 -0.15 35.17
N ALA A 112 12.01 -1.31 35.18
CA ALA A 112 13.21 -1.57 34.40
C ALA A 112 12.93 -1.47 32.84
N VAL A 113 11.79 -1.98 32.39
CA VAL A 113 11.37 -1.82 30.99
C VAL A 113 11.07 -0.35 30.67
N ASN A 114 10.37 0.36 31.55
CA ASN A 114 10.07 1.78 31.40
C ASN A 114 11.34 2.62 31.26
N ASP A 115 12.33 2.37 32.10
CA ASP A 115 13.61 3.09 32.10
C ASP A 115 14.42 2.82 30.82
N GLU A 116 14.46 1.58 30.38
CA GLU A 116 15.15 1.23 29.14
C GLU A 116 14.53 1.95 27.92
N ILE A 117 13.20 2.02 27.87
CA ILE A 117 12.48 2.71 26.81
C ILE A 117 12.72 4.23 26.86
N PHE A 118 12.76 4.82 28.06
CA PHE A 118 13.01 6.24 28.26
C PHE A 118 14.34 6.72 27.68
N TYR A 119 15.36 5.85 27.64
CA TYR A 119 16.68 6.18 27.13
C TYR A 119 16.85 5.92 25.63
N ILE A 120 15.86 5.36 24.93
CA ILE A 120 15.96 5.15 23.49
C ILE A 120 16.10 6.50 22.76
N PRO A 121 17.11 6.68 21.88
CA PRO A 121 17.22 7.86 21.05
C PRO A 121 15.98 8.07 20.17
N GLY A 122 15.46 9.29 20.14
CA GLY A 122 14.25 9.63 19.38
C GLY A 122 12.95 9.50 20.19
N VAL A 123 12.99 9.05 21.44
CA VAL A 123 11.84 9.14 22.34
C VAL A 123 11.69 10.56 22.87
N ASP A 124 10.50 11.12 22.76
CA ASP A 124 10.13 12.36 23.46
C ASP A 124 9.89 12.04 24.95
N ARG A 125 10.94 12.25 25.74
CA ARG A 125 10.96 11.95 27.16
C ARG A 125 9.94 12.76 27.96
N ASN A 126 9.66 13.99 27.55
CA ASN A 126 8.72 14.86 28.25
C ASN A 126 7.26 14.43 28.02
N GLY A 127 6.96 13.95 26.82
CA GLY A 127 5.65 13.43 26.45
C GLY A 127 5.36 12.01 26.88
N MET A 128 6.38 11.24 27.29
CA MET A 128 6.22 9.84 27.72
C MET A 128 5.30 9.71 28.94
N LYS A 129 4.34 8.77 28.88
CA LYS A 129 3.36 8.53 29.96
C LYS A 129 3.32 7.06 30.35
N SER A 130 3.54 6.81 31.64
CA SER A 130 3.37 5.51 32.30
C SER A 130 2.99 5.74 33.77
N ILE A 131 2.71 4.69 34.50
CA ILE A 131 2.48 4.82 35.95
C ILE A 131 3.74 5.32 36.71
N PHE A 132 4.95 5.15 36.13
CA PHE A 132 6.22 5.61 36.71
C PHE A 132 6.63 7.02 36.30
N THR A 133 5.96 7.62 35.32
CA THR A 133 6.31 8.97 34.88
C THR A 133 5.65 10.04 35.74
N PRO A 134 6.35 11.11 36.15
CA PRO A 134 5.85 12.11 37.09
C PRO A 134 4.68 12.95 36.53
N ASN A 135 4.48 12.98 35.21
CA ASN A 135 3.35 13.64 34.55
C ASN A 135 2.05 12.82 34.63
N THR A 136 2.10 11.54 35.04
CA THR A 136 0.93 10.71 35.31
C THR A 136 0.50 10.93 36.75
N ARG A 137 -0.53 11.73 36.93
CA ARG A 137 -0.93 12.21 38.28
C ARG A 137 -2.38 11.88 38.56
N TRP A 138 -2.67 11.60 39.82
CA TRP A 138 -4.04 11.56 40.34
C TRP A 138 -4.43 12.91 40.92
N ARG A 139 -5.69 13.24 40.85
CA ARG A 139 -6.27 14.43 41.48
C ARG A 139 -7.68 14.06 42.01
N VAL A 140 -7.96 14.43 43.23
CA VAL A 140 -9.29 14.25 43.84
C VAL A 140 -9.72 15.57 44.45
N VAL A 141 -11.00 15.73 44.58
CA VAL A 141 -11.61 16.87 45.29
C VAL A 141 -11.85 16.48 46.75
N THR A 142 -11.42 17.31 47.64
CA THR A 142 -11.66 17.18 49.09
C THR A 142 -12.40 18.43 49.58
N GLU A 143 -12.83 18.41 50.83
CA GLU A 143 -13.45 19.57 51.48
C GLU A 143 -12.51 20.78 51.55
N GLU A 144 -11.19 20.53 51.52
CA GLU A 144 -10.13 21.56 51.60
C GLU A 144 -9.66 22.04 50.20
N GLY A 145 -10.20 21.48 49.11
CA GLY A 145 -9.81 21.80 47.73
C GLY A 145 -9.34 20.59 46.96
N PHE A 146 -8.37 20.79 46.05
CA PHE A 146 -7.79 19.70 45.24
C PHE A 146 -6.59 19.08 45.97
N GLU A 147 -6.62 17.76 46.15
CA GLU A 147 -5.46 16.96 46.46
C GLU A 147 -4.99 16.21 45.21
N GLY A 148 -3.66 16.06 45.07
CA GLY A 148 -3.10 15.33 43.91
C GLY A 148 -1.63 15.05 44.09
N GLY A 149 -1.15 14.07 43.33
CA GLY A 149 0.24 13.66 43.35
C GLY A 149 0.56 12.72 42.18
N PRO A 150 1.81 12.31 41.98
CA PRO A 150 2.14 11.28 41.01
C PRO A 150 1.48 9.95 41.44
N VAL A 151 1.20 9.10 40.43
CA VAL A 151 0.60 7.78 40.70
C VAL A 151 1.52 6.92 41.55
N ILE A 152 2.82 6.91 41.28
CA ILE A 152 3.85 6.32 42.14
C ILE A 152 4.35 7.41 43.10
N PRO A 153 4.09 7.31 44.39
CA PRO A 153 4.59 8.29 45.37
C PRO A 153 6.11 8.31 45.44
N GLY A 154 6.68 9.45 45.86
CA GLY A 154 8.15 9.60 45.97
C GLY A 154 8.81 8.72 47.04
N ASP A 155 8.04 8.25 47.97
CA ASP A 155 8.45 7.34 49.08
C ASP A 155 8.08 5.86 48.80
N PHE A 156 7.78 5.53 47.51
CA PHE A 156 7.42 4.17 47.09
C PHE A 156 8.54 3.16 47.40
N ASP A 157 8.27 2.18 48.27
CA ASP A 157 9.22 1.15 48.72
C ASP A 157 8.88 -0.26 48.22
N ALA A 158 7.86 -0.38 47.35
CA ALA A 158 7.33 -1.66 46.85
C ALA A 158 6.80 -2.61 47.97
N SER A 159 6.52 -2.10 49.15
CA SER A 159 5.84 -2.86 50.21
C SER A 159 4.35 -3.09 49.83
N PRO A 160 3.69 -4.11 50.40
CA PRO A 160 2.27 -4.34 50.17
C PRO A 160 1.38 -3.10 50.46
N LYS A 161 1.81 -2.26 51.40
CA LYS A 161 1.10 -1.02 51.74
C LYS A 161 1.27 0.02 50.64
N SER A 162 2.48 0.25 50.17
CA SER A 162 2.76 1.22 49.09
C SER A 162 2.18 0.78 47.76
N ILE A 163 2.17 -0.54 47.45
CA ILE A 163 1.49 -1.09 46.28
C ILE A 163 -0.02 -0.83 46.36
N GLY A 164 -0.64 -1.06 47.53
CA GLY A 164 -2.07 -0.73 47.73
C GLY A 164 -2.39 0.76 47.59
N GLU A 165 -1.44 1.64 47.90
CA GLU A 165 -1.54 3.06 47.66
C GLU A 165 -1.48 3.40 46.17
N VAL A 166 -0.53 2.82 45.42
CA VAL A 166 -0.46 2.97 43.95
C VAL A 166 -1.75 2.52 43.29
N GLN A 167 -2.33 1.39 43.70
CA GLN A 167 -3.62 0.94 43.16
C GLN A 167 -4.76 1.94 43.41
N ARG A 168 -4.80 2.53 44.61
CA ARG A 168 -5.76 3.61 44.92
C ARG A 168 -5.52 4.86 44.04
N ASN A 169 -4.25 5.22 43.85
CA ASN A 169 -3.88 6.37 43.05
C ASN A 169 -4.24 6.15 41.56
N ILE A 170 -4.09 4.94 41.03
CA ILE A 170 -4.54 4.56 39.67
C ILE A 170 -6.05 4.75 39.54
N ALA A 171 -6.83 4.26 40.50
CA ALA A 171 -8.28 4.44 40.48
C ALA A 171 -8.69 5.93 40.57
N ARG A 172 -7.99 6.73 41.43
CA ARG A 172 -8.20 8.18 41.55
C ARG A 172 -7.78 8.95 40.31
N ALA A 173 -6.74 8.50 39.63
CA ALA A 173 -6.27 9.10 38.37
C ALA A 173 -7.22 8.80 37.18
N GLY A 174 -8.14 7.82 37.30
CA GLY A 174 -9.03 7.42 36.23
C GLY A 174 -8.32 6.80 35.03
N ILE A 175 -7.15 6.16 35.25
CA ILE A 175 -6.30 5.58 34.17
C ILE A 175 -6.51 4.07 33.97
N MET A 176 -7.53 3.50 34.63
CA MET A 176 -7.97 2.12 34.35
C MET A 176 -8.57 2.04 32.97
N GLY A 177 -8.23 0.99 32.22
CA GLY A 177 -8.62 0.82 30.84
C GLY A 177 -7.83 1.68 29.83
N ASP A 178 -6.99 2.61 30.32
CA ASP A 178 -6.10 3.45 29.50
C ASP A 178 -4.62 3.06 29.71
N LEU A 179 -4.02 3.43 30.84
CA LEU A 179 -2.63 3.06 31.15
C LEU A 179 -2.53 1.74 31.93
N VAL A 180 -3.58 1.31 32.61
CA VAL A 180 -3.62 0.04 33.33
C VAL A 180 -4.82 -0.77 32.84
N ALA A 181 -4.59 -2.03 32.50
CA ALA A 181 -5.65 -2.91 32.02
C ALA A 181 -6.72 -3.16 33.10
N ASN A 182 -7.95 -3.42 32.69
CA ASN A 182 -9.08 -3.62 33.57
C ASN A 182 -8.93 -4.81 34.52
N ASP A 183 -8.11 -5.79 34.16
CA ASP A 183 -7.83 -7.00 34.92
C ASP A 183 -6.59 -6.91 35.85
N TRP A 184 -5.94 -5.75 35.89
CA TRP A 184 -4.72 -5.50 36.68
C TRP A 184 -3.50 -6.36 36.31
N LYS A 185 -3.53 -7.03 35.14
CA LYS A 185 -2.44 -7.89 34.67
C LYS A 185 -1.42 -7.18 33.81
N SER A 186 -1.74 -6.01 33.29
CA SER A 186 -0.84 -5.26 32.42
C SER A 186 -0.93 -3.77 32.62
N ALA A 187 0.14 -3.07 32.24
CA ALA A 187 0.16 -1.61 32.16
C ALA A 187 0.88 -1.14 30.89
N ALA A 188 0.44 0.00 30.37
CA ALA A 188 0.94 0.60 29.15
C ALA A 188 1.95 1.72 29.43
N ILE A 189 2.89 1.86 28.52
CA ILE A 189 3.81 2.98 28.38
C ILE A 189 3.47 3.64 27.02
N ILE A 190 3.02 4.88 27.04
CA ILE A 190 2.80 5.69 25.84
C ILE A 190 4.07 6.45 25.54
N VAL A 191 4.61 6.27 24.35
CA VAL A 191 5.93 6.76 23.95
C VAL A 191 5.79 7.61 22.69
N PRO A 192 5.67 8.95 22.82
CA PRO A 192 5.75 9.83 21.68
C PRO A 192 7.16 9.80 21.07
N LEU A 193 7.25 9.89 19.76
CA LEU A 193 8.49 9.86 19.02
C LEU A 193 8.78 11.22 18.38
N LEU A 194 10.05 11.60 18.38
CA LEU A 194 10.54 12.75 17.64
C LEU A 194 10.72 12.41 16.17
N ASP A 195 10.52 13.36 15.28
CA ASP A 195 10.75 13.18 13.84
C ASP A 195 12.25 13.05 13.50
N ILE A 196 13.11 13.63 14.35
CA ILE A 196 14.56 13.69 14.18
C ILE A 196 15.23 13.03 15.39
N ASN A 197 16.20 12.17 15.15
CA ASN A 197 17.05 11.61 16.19
C ASN A 197 17.98 12.74 16.72
N PRO A 198 17.89 13.11 18.02
CA PRO A 198 18.65 14.22 18.56
C PRO A 198 20.17 13.95 18.64
N GLU A 199 20.60 12.68 18.54
CA GLU A 199 22.03 12.32 18.59
C GLU A 199 22.70 12.44 17.23
N THR A 200 22.00 12.09 16.15
CA THR A 200 22.55 12.08 14.79
C THR A 200 22.15 13.32 13.98
N GLY A 201 21.06 14.00 14.36
CA GLY A 201 20.46 15.08 13.57
C GLY A 201 19.77 14.61 12.29
N GLU A 202 19.67 13.31 12.07
CA GLU A 202 18.98 12.69 10.94
C GLU A 202 17.54 12.31 11.33
N ARG A 203 16.73 11.98 10.34
CA ARG A 203 15.38 11.44 10.59
C ARG A 203 15.46 10.14 11.37
N LEU A 204 14.46 9.89 12.24
CA LEU A 204 14.38 8.68 13.03
C LEU A 204 14.25 7.45 12.12
N ASP A 205 15.17 6.50 12.28
CA ASP A 205 15.16 5.22 11.54
C ASP A 205 14.24 4.23 12.26
N TYR A 206 13.09 3.95 11.64
CA TYR A 206 12.09 3.03 12.23
C TYR A 206 12.53 1.57 12.20
N SER A 207 13.44 1.17 11.30
CA SER A 207 13.99 -0.19 11.31
C SER A 207 14.93 -0.39 12.50
N GLU A 208 15.82 0.57 12.76
CA GLU A 208 16.70 0.54 13.94
C GLU A 208 15.91 0.60 15.24
N LEU A 209 14.89 1.49 15.30
CA LEU A 209 13.99 1.58 16.44
C LEU A 209 13.25 0.27 16.69
N SER A 210 12.67 -0.35 15.65
CA SER A 210 11.96 -1.64 15.79
C SER A 210 12.86 -2.73 16.29
N LYS A 211 14.11 -2.82 15.79
CA LYS A 211 15.11 -3.80 16.29
C LYS A 211 15.45 -3.57 17.75
N THR A 212 15.69 -2.32 18.13
CA THR A 212 15.96 -1.96 19.54
C THR A 212 14.82 -2.38 20.45
N LEU A 213 13.57 -2.14 20.01
CA LEU A 213 12.38 -2.54 20.77
C LEU A 213 12.24 -4.07 20.87
N GLU A 214 12.54 -4.81 19.80
CA GLU A 214 12.53 -6.28 19.83
C GLU A 214 13.67 -6.84 20.71
N ASP A 215 14.85 -6.23 20.67
CA ASP A 215 15.97 -6.61 21.54
C ASP A 215 15.62 -6.40 23.02
N ILE A 216 14.94 -5.29 23.36
CA ILE A 216 14.43 -5.04 24.71
C ILE A 216 13.41 -6.13 25.08
N ARG A 217 12.43 -6.38 24.21
CA ARG A 217 11.42 -7.43 24.41
C ARG A 217 12.09 -8.77 24.68
N GLU A 218 13.01 -9.20 23.82
CA GLU A 218 13.68 -10.51 23.97
C GLU A 218 14.49 -10.58 25.26
N ARG A 219 15.29 -9.57 25.59
CA ARG A 219 16.11 -9.54 26.82
C ARG A 219 15.25 -9.66 28.07
N PHE A 220 14.11 -8.97 28.11
CA PHE A 220 13.28 -8.94 29.31
C PHE A 220 12.32 -10.13 29.44
N THR A 221 11.98 -10.84 28.34
CA THR A 221 11.02 -11.94 28.39
C THR A 221 11.64 -13.33 28.21
N LYS A 222 12.94 -13.42 27.85
CA LYS A 222 13.62 -14.68 27.54
C LYS A 222 13.64 -15.67 28.69
N ASP A 223 13.91 -15.18 29.90
CA ASP A 223 14.12 -16.02 31.06
C ASP A 223 12.84 -16.19 31.92
N ASP A 224 11.76 -15.50 31.57
CA ASP A 224 10.51 -15.53 32.29
C ASP A 224 9.31 -15.63 31.33
N PRO A 225 8.81 -16.84 31.04
CA PRO A 225 7.72 -17.07 30.10
C PRO A 225 6.35 -16.58 30.61
N ASP A 226 6.25 -16.19 31.90
CA ASP A 226 5.03 -15.59 32.45
C ASP A 226 4.89 -14.11 32.11
N LYS A 227 5.98 -13.44 31.75
CA LYS A 227 6.02 -12.03 31.34
C LYS A 227 5.95 -11.88 29.84
N SER A 228 5.23 -10.88 29.39
CA SER A 228 5.15 -10.52 27.96
C SER A 228 5.18 -9.02 27.77
N ILE A 229 5.74 -8.60 26.64
CA ILE A 229 5.76 -7.20 26.18
C ILE A 229 5.07 -7.15 24.84
N HIS A 230 4.08 -6.28 24.69
CA HIS A 230 3.34 -6.06 23.46
C HIS A 230 3.62 -4.65 22.97
N ILE A 231 3.97 -4.51 21.69
CA ILE A 231 4.42 -3.23 21.12
C ILE A 231 3.59 -2.92 19.88
N ILE A 232 2.87 -1.82 19.93
CA ILE A 232 2.05 -1.33 18.80
C ILE A 232 2.32 0.14 18.53
N GLY A 233 2.01 0.58 17.35
CA GLY A 233 2.17 1.95 16.87
C GLY A 233 2.80 2.00 15.50
N PHE A 234 2.62 3.12 14.82
CA PHE A 234 3.01 3.26 13.42
C PHE A 234 4.51 3.00 13.16
N ALA A 235 5.40 3.57 13.97
CA ALA A 235 6.85 3.37 13.79
C ALA A 235 7.26 1.90 13.90
N LYS A 236 6.62 1.13 14.82
CA LYS A 236 6.83 -0.31 14.96
C LYS A 236 6.32 -1.07 13.74
N LEU A 237 5.12 -0.73 13.27
CA LEU A 237 4.54 -1.33 12.06
C LEU A 237 5.47 -1.16 10.85
N VAL A 238 5.94 0.07 10.63
CA VAL A 238 6.85 0.37 9.52
C VAL A 238 8.17 -0.37 9.66
N GLY A 239 8.73 -0.45 10.86
CA GLY A 239 9.95 -1.22 11.13
C GLY A 239 9.77 -2.71 10.77
N ASP A 240 8.66 -3.31 11.20
CA ASP A 240 8.34 -4.71 10.90
C ASP A 240 8.13 -4.95 9.39
N LEU A 241 7.53 -3.98 8.69
CA LEU A 241 7.41 -4.02 7.23
C LEU A 241 8.79 -3.97 6.55
N ILE A 242 9.70 -3.12 7.02
CA ILE A 242 11.06 -3.03 6.47
C ILE A 242 11.81 -4.35 6.70
N ASP A 243 11.74 -4.94 7.89
CA ASP A 243 12.36 -6.24 8.16
C ASP A 243 11.77 -7.37 7.30
N GLY A 244 10.48 -7.27 6.97
CA GLY A 244 9.82 -8.14 5.99
C GLY A 244 10.38 -8.03 4.56
N LEU A 245 11.03 -6.92 4.18
CA LEU A 245 11.55 -6.73 2.82
C LEU A 245 12.63 -7.74 2.44
N LEU A 246 13.46 -8.18 3.37
CA LEU A 246 14.45 -9.24 3.11
C LEU A 246 13.77 -10.58 2.76
N VAL A 247 12.67 -10.89 3.43
CA VAL A 247 11.85 -12.07 3.13
C VAL A 247 11.22 -11.93 1.76
N VAL A 248 10.71 -10.76 1.40
CA VAL A 248 10.16 -10.44 0.08
C VAL A 248 11.22 -10.66 -1.01
N MET A 249 12.46 -10.20 -0.82
CA MET A 249 13.56 -10.46 -1.77
C MET A 249 13.84 -11.97 -1.93
N GLY A 250 13.71 -12.75 -0.86
CA GLY A 250 13.77 -14.21 -0.93
C GLY A 250 12.66 -14.80 -1.83
N PHE A 251 11.44 -14.32 -1.71
CA PHE A 251 10.34 -14.73 -2.59
C PHE A 251 10.55 -14.28 -4.04
N PHE A 252 11.20 -13.14 -4.28
CA PHE A 252 11.60 -12.76 -5.63
C PHE A 252 12.53 -13.82 -6.28
N ALA A 253 13.51 -14.30 -5.55
CA ALA A 253 14.37 -15.37 -6.04
C ALA A 253 13.57 -16.65 -6.37
N VAL A 254 12.60 -17.01 -5.53
CA VAL A 254 11.69 -18.14 -5.79
C VAL A 254 10.86 -17.90 -7.05
N ALA A 255 10.29 -16.71 -7.24
CA ALA A 255 9.53 -16.34 -8.43
C ALA A 255 10.39 -16.45 -9.71
N VAL A 256 11.66 -16.02 -9.66
CA VAL A 256 12.62 -16.18 -10.76
C VAL A 256 12.84 -17.66 -11.10
N VAL A 257 12.96 -18.52 -10.08
CA VAL A 257 13.11 -19.98 -10.28
C VAL A 257 11.85 -20.58 -10.92
N ILE A 258 10.68 -20.25 -10.41
CA ILE A 258 9.39 -20.72 -10.95
C ILE A 258 9.23 -20.28 -12.42
N ALA A 259 9.45 -18.99 -12.72
CA ALA A 259 9.36 -18.47 -14.08
C ALA A 259 10.37 -19.15 -15.03
N THR A 260 11.58 -19.38 -14.55
CA THR A 260 12.63 -20.10 -15.31
C THR A 260 12.18 -21.54 -15.62
N LEU A 261 11.64 -22.24 -14.61
CA LEU A 261 11.16 -23.61 -14.77
C LEU A 261 10.00 -23.68 -15.76
N LEU A 262 8.98 -22.82 -15.61
CA LEU A 262 7.83 -22.79 -16.49
C LEU A 262 8.22 -22.45 -17.94
N LEU A 263 9.09 -21.45 -18.13
CA LEU A 263 9.60 -21.10 -19.47
C LEU A 263 10.44 -22.22 -20.06
N TYR A 264 11.26 -22.93 -19.25
CA TYR A 264 12.01 -24.09 -19.69
C TYR A 264 11.10 -25.27 -20.08
N LEU A 265 10.10 -25.59 -19.28
CA LEU A 265 9.12 -26.65 -19.58
C LEU A 265 8.34 -26.37 -20.88
N TYR A 266 8.13 -25.09 -21.18
CA TYR A 266 7.49 -24.69 -22.43
C TYR A 266 8.41 -24.80 -23.65
N THR A 267 9.64 -24.29 -23.52
CA THR A 267 10.57 -24.15 -24.65
C THR A 267 11.44 -25.39 -24.86
N HIS A 268 11.64 -26.19 -23.81
CA HIS A 268 12.62 -27.28 -23.72
C HIS A 268 14.05 -26.85 -24.09
N CYS A 269 14.35 -25.55 -24.04
CA CYS A 269 15.63 -24.97 -24.46
C CYS A 269 16.30 -24.20 -23.32
N PHE A 270 17.13 -24.87 -22.52
CA PHE A 270 17.77 -24.30 -21.35
C PHE A 270 18.55 -23.01 -21.66
N ARG A 271 19.41 -23.03 -22.69
CA ARG A 271 20.26 -21.89 -23.08
C ARG A 271 19.44 -20.63 -23.40
N SER A 272 18.37 -20.76 -24.18
CA SER A 272 17.54 -19.61 -24.58
C SER A 272 16.65 -19.13 -23.42
N THR A 273 16.19 -20.04 -22.56
CA THR A 273 15.46 -19.71 -21.34
C THR A 273 16.32 -18.87 -20.40
N VAL A 274 17.53 -19.36 -20.06
CA VAL A 274 18.46 -18.63 -19.19
C VAL A 274 18.81 -17.25 -19.76
N MET A 275 18.97 -17.14 -21.07
CA MET A 275 19.25 -15.85 -21.72
C MET A 275 18.08 -14.86 -21.58
N VAL A 276 16.84 -15.31 -21.80
CA VAL A 276 15.65 -14.45 -21.62
C VAL A 276 15.54 -13.98 -20.19
N ILE A 277 15.67 -14.88 -19.22
CA ILE A 277 15.64 -14.57 -17.79
C ILE A 277 16.76 -13.59 -17.42
N ALA A 278 18.01 -13.83 -17.86
CA ALA A 278 19.13 -12.95 -17.57
C ALA A 278 18.92 -11.52 -18.12
N ILE A 279 18.42 -11.38 -19.35
CA ILE A 279 18.13 -10.06 -19.93
C ILE A 279 16.97 -9.38 -19.18
N THR A 280 15.98 -10.13 -18.73
CA THR A 280 14.89 -9.57 -17.92
C THR A 280 15.38 -9.13 -16.55
N LEU A 281 16.31 -9.85 -15.91
CA LEU A 281 16.96 -9.40 -14.68
C LEU A 281 17.82 -8.16 -14.91
N ILE A 282 18.47 -8.02 -16.06
CA ILE A 282 19.16 -6.78 -16.45
C ILE A 282 18.17 -5.60 -16.48
N ALA A 283 16.94 -5.80 -16.94
CA ALA A 283 15.93 -4.75 -16.89
C ALA A 283 15.62 -4.30 -15.46
N VAL A 284 15.53 -5.24 -14.51
CA VAL A 284 15.36 -4.92 -13.08
C VAL A 284 16.55 -4.11 -12.55
N VAL A 285 17.78 -4.52 -12.91
CA VAL A 285 18.99 -3.76 -12.54
C VAL A 285 18.98 -2.35 -13.14
N TRP A 286 18.56 -2.20 -14.39
CA TRP A 286 18.45 -0.87 -15.00
C TRP A 286 17.41 -0.01 -14.28
N GLN A 287 16.26 -0.57 -13.96
CA GLN A 287 15.24 0.12 -13.17
C GLN A 287 15.81 0.61 -11.85
N MET A 288 16.42 -0.27 -11.05
CA MET A 288 17.01 0.10 -9.76
C MET A 288 18.11 1.17 -9.91
N GLY A 289 18.96 1.03 -10.90
CA GLY A 289 20.02 2.02 -11.17
C GLY A 289 19.50 3.40 -11.56
N ILE A 290 18.46 3.45 -12.39
CA ILE A 290 17.79 4.70 -12.78
C ILE A 290 17.16 5.35 -11.55
N LEU A 291 16.44 4.59 -10.73
CA LEU A 291 15.80 5.08 -9.51
C LEU A 291 16.82 5.67 -8.54
N ALA A 292 17.90 4.94 -8.26
CA ALA A 292 18.99 5.43 -7.41
C ALA A 292 19.61 6.73 -7.97
N THR A 293 19.79 6.83 -9.29
CA THR A 293 20.35 8.02 -9.94
C THR A 293 19.46 9.26 -9.76
N PHE A 294 18.13 9.07 -9.75
CA PHE A 294 17.17 10.15 -9.51
C PHE A 294 16.87 10.40 -8.03
N GLY A 295 17.53 9.67 -7.11
CA GLY A 295 17.35 9.82 -5.67
C GLY A 295 16.04 9.24 -5.15
N TYR A 296 15.40 8.34 -5.88
CA TYR A 296 14.26 7.59 -5.38
C TYR A 296 14.71 6.52 -4.39
N GLU A 297 13.93 6.37 -3.34
CA GLU A 297 14.10 5.34 -2.31
C GLU A 297 13.06 4.24 -2.51
N LEU A 298 13.36 3.04 -2.07
CA LEU A 298 12.38 1.96 -2.04
C LEU A 298 11.64 1.98 -0.70
N ASP A 299 10.33 2.01 -0.78
CA ASP A 299 9.39 1.84 0.32
C ASP A 299 8.69 0.48 0.23
N PRO A 300 7.91 0.06 1.26
CA PRO A 300 7.21 -1.22 1.26
C PRO A 300 6.24 -1.44 0.09
N PHE A 301 5.77 -0.39 -0.58
CA PHE A 301 4.92 -0.51 -1.75
C PHE A 301 5.72 -0.62 -3.04
N SER A 302 6.74 0.22 -3.20
CA SER A 302 7.57 0.26 -4.41
C SER A 302 8.52 -0.93 -4.55
N ILE A 303 8.82 -1.66 -3.46
CA ILE A 303 9.66 -2.88 -3.51
C ILE A 303 9.02 -4.01 -4.33
N LEU A 304 7.71 -3.99 -4.53
CA LEU A 304 7.02 -4.96 -5.38
C LEU A 304 7.20 -4.69 -6.87
N VAL A 305 7.63 -3.49 -7.25
CA VAL A 305 7.80 -3.10 -8.66
C VAL A 305 8.84 -3.94 -9.41
N PRO A 306 10.00 -4.29 -8.85
CA PRO A 306 10.95 -5.25 -9.46
C PRO A 306 10.31 -6.57 -9.87
N PHE A 307 9.42 -7.14 -9.05
CA PHE A 307 8.69 -8.38 -9.36
C PHE A 307 7.82 -8.19 -10.59
N LEU A 308 7.10 -7.09 -10.61
CA LEU A 308 6.19 -6.75 -11.67
C LEU A 308 6.94 -6.56 -13.00
N VAL A 309 8.02 -5.78 -12.99
CA VAL A 309 8.86 -5.56 -14.18
C VAL A 309 9.50 -6.86 -14.65
N PHE A 310 9.94 -7.72 -13.73
CA PHE A 310 10.42 -9.05 -14.06
C PHE A 310 9.33 -9.90 -14.72
N ALA A 311 8.13 -9.97 -14.14
CA ALA A 311 7.03 -10.77 -14.65
C ALA A 311 6.56 -10.31 -16.04
N ILE A 312 6.38 -8.99 -16.25
CA ILE A 312 6.06 -8.39 -17.56
C ILE A 312 7.20 -8.68 -18.55
N GLY A 313 8.45 -8.52 -18.12
CA GLY A 313 9.61 -8.78 -18.96
C GLY A 313 9.70 -10.24 -19.41
N VAL A 314 9.49 -11.21 -18.53
CA VAL A 314 9.42 -12.63 -18.89
C VAL A 314 8.32 -12.90 -19.91
N SER A 315 7.15 -12.26 -19.75
CA SER A 315 6.04 -12.33 -20.69
C SER A 315 6.46 -11.92 -22.11
N HIS A 316 6.98 -10.71 -22.25
CA HIS A 316 7.44 -10.21 -23.56
C HIS A 316 8.61 -11.01 -24.11
N GLY A 317 9.53 -11.45 -23.26
CA GLY A 317 10.66 -12.29 -23.62
C GLY A 317 10.23 -13.65 -24.18
N ALA A 318 9.27 -14.32 -23.53
CA ALA A 318 8.72 -15.59 -23.96
C ALA A 318 8.09 -15.51 -25.35
N GLN A 319 7.38 -14.42 -25.64
CA GLN A 319 6.79 -14.20 -26.96
C GLN A 319 7.84 -14.02 -28.05
N LYS A 320 8.92 -13.26 -27.80
CA LYS A 320 10.01 -13.10 -28.75
C LYS A 320 10.73 -14.43 -28.96
N LEU A 321 10.99 -15.18 -27.90
CA LEU A 321 11.62 -16.49 -27.98
C LEU A 321 10.76 -17.47 -28.79
N ASN A 322 9.44 -17.49 -28.58
CA ASN A 322 8.53 -18.33 -29.34
C ASN A 322 8.56 -18.02 -30.85
N GLY A 323 8.55 -16.74 -31.21
CA GLY A 323 8.67 -16.34 -32.63
C GLY A 323 9.96 -16.82 -33.28
N VAL A 324 11.08 -16.67 -32.60
CA VAL A 324 12.39 -17.14 -33.11
C VAL A 324 12.45 -18.67 -33.18
N LEU A 325 11.91 -19.40 -32.19
CA LEU A 325 11.82 -20.85 -32.17
C LEU A 325 11.07 -21.38 -33.38
N GLN A 326 9.91 -20.79 -33.70
CA GLN A 326 9.10 -21.23 -34.83
C GLN A 326 9.78 -20.97 -36.18
N ASP A 327 10.39 -19.81 -36.38
CA ASP A 327 11.04 -19.49 -37.64
C ASP A 327 12.30 -20.35 -37.88
N ILE A 328 13.14 -20.56 -36.83
CA ILE A 328 14.29 -21.47 -36.94
C ILE A 328 13.83 -22.91 -37.18
N GLY A 329 12.76 -23.34 -36.55
CA GLY A 329 12.19 -24.67 -36.76
C GLY A 329 11.66 -24.91 -38.18
N ARG A 330 11.23 -23.86 -38.88
CA ARG A 330 10.86 -23.90 -40.30
C ARG A 330 12.06 -23.93 -41.26
N GLY A 331 13.28 -23.75 -40.74
CA GLY A 331 14.50 -23.74 -41.53
C GLY A 331 15.13 -22.36 -41.76
N THR A 332 14.58 -21.30 -41.16
CA THR A 332 15.11 -19.95 -41.32
C THR A 332 16.40 -19.76 -40.50
N HIS A 333 17.42 -19.12 -41.06
CA HIS A 333 18.66 -18.81 -40.36
C HIS A 333 18.40 -17.95 -39.11
N ARG A 334 19.12 -18.23 -38.01
CA ARG A 334 18.92 -17.59 -36.67
C ARG A 334 18.90 -16.05 -36.71
N TYR A 335 19.74 -15.42 -37.50
CA TYR A 335 19.78 -13.96 -37.66
C TYR A 335 18.49 -13.44 -38.31
N ILE A 336 18.03 -14.12 -39.36
CA ILE A 336 16.84 -13.74 -40.11
C ILE A 336 15.60 -14.00 -39.28
N ALA A 337 15.53 -15.12 -38.55
CA ALA A 337 14.45 -15.47 -37.64
C ALA A 337 14.26 -14.41 -36.51
N ALA A 338 15.36 -13.96 -35.92
CA ALA A 338 15.34 -12.90 -34.91
C ALA A 338 14.83 -11.57 -35.49
N ARG A 339 15.28 -11.22 -36.69
CA ARG A 339 14.88 -10.02 -37.42
C ARG A 339 13.40 -10.06 -37.85
N TYR A 340 12.92 -11.21 -38.32
CA TYR A 340 11.50 -11.41 -38.65
C TYR A 340 10.61 -11.34 -37.41
N THR A 341 11.04 -11.91 -36.29
CA THR A 341 10.35 -11.81 -35.00
C THR A 341 10.26 -10.36 -34.55
N PHE A 342 11.35 -9.60 -34.66
CA PHE A 342 11.35 -8.16 -34.36
C PHE A 342 10.35 -7.42 -35.28
N ARG A 343 10.40 -7.65 -36.59
CA ARG A 343 9.48 -7.02 -37.56
C ARG A 343 8.01 -7.27 -37.23
N ARG A 344 7.65 -8.48 -36.82
CA ARG A 344 6.26 -8.87 -36.50
C ARG A 344 5.78 -8.37 -35.15
N LEU A 345 6.63 -8.42 -34.13
CA LEU A 345 6.20 -8.28 -32.75
C LEU A 345 6.68 -6.99 -32.07
N PHE A 346 7.51 -6.17 -32.72
CA PHE A 346 8.05 -4.97 -32.09
C PHE A 346 6.97 -3.92 -31.84
N LEU A 347 6.18 -3.57 -32.86
CA LEU A 347 5.15 -2.53 -32.73
C LEU A 347 4.07 -2.92 -31.70
N ALA A 348 3.59 -4.17 -31.77
CA ALA A 348 2.62 -4.68 -30.79
C ALA A 348 3.20 -4.65 -29.37
N GLY A 349 4.48 -5.04 -29.19
CA GLY A 349 5.15 -5.01 -27.92
C GLY A 349 5.37 -3.59 -27.37
N VAL A 350 5.73 -2.63 -28.22
CA VAL A 350 5.84 -1.21 -27.79
C VAL A 350 4.49 -0.66 -27.36
N THR A 351 3.42 -0.95 -28.12
CA THR A 351 2.07 -0.48 -27.73
C THR A 351 1.64 -1.10 -26.41
N ALA A 352 1.91 -2.38 -26.20
CA ALA A 352 1.63 -3.09 -24.97
C ALA A 352 2.36 -2.44 -23.78
N LEU A 353 3.69 -2.33 -23.85
CA LEU A 353 4.48 -1.69 -22.79
C LEU A 353 4.14 -0.21 -22.58
N LEU A 354 3.75 0.52 -23.60
CA LEU A 354 3.23 1.89 -23.44
C LEU A 354 1.89 1.90 -22.72
N SER A 355 1.02 0.91 -22.99
CA SER A 355 -0.25 0.77 -22.28
C SER A 355 -0.03 0.52 -20.77
N ASP A 356 0.90 -0.37 -20.43
CA ASP A 356 1.30 -0.62 -19.04
C ASP A 356 1.89 0.64 -18.41
N GLY A 357 2.84 1.29 -19.08
CA GLY A 357 3.48 2.51 -18.59
C GLY A 357 2.47 3.65 -18.35
N VAL A 358 1.49 3.82 -19.23
CA VAL A 358 0.41 4.80 -19.05
C VAL A 358 -0.54 4.37 -17.93
N GLY A 359 -0.85 3.08 -17.80
CA GLY A 359 -1.65 2.53 -16.72
C GLY A 359 -1.04 2.87 -15.34
N PHE A 360 0.30 2.75 -15.21
CA PHE A 360 1.01 3.20 -14.01
C PHE A 360 1.04 4.72 -13.87
N ALA A 361 1.32 5.44 -14.94
CA ALA A 361 1.41 6.91 -14.89
C ALA A 361 0.10 7.57 -14.45
N VAL A 362 -1.05 6.97 -14.75
CA VAL A 362 -2.36 7.46 -14.28
C VAL A 362 -2.47 7.47 -12.76
N LEU A 363 -1.77 6.56 -12.05
CA LEU A 363 -1.75 6.55 -10.59
C LEU A 363 -1.14 7.84 -9.99
N MET A 364 -0.37 8.63 -10.76
CA MET A 364 0.17 9.92 -10.32
C MET A 364 -0.91 10.97 -10.00
N ILE A 365 -2.15 10.75 -10.46
CA ILE A 365 -3.29 11.62 -10.15
C ILE A 365 -3.64 11.54 -8.66
N ILE A 366 -3.32 10.42 -8.02
CA ILE A 366 -3.60 10.17 -6.61
C ILE A 366 -2.62 11.01 -5.76
N GLN A 367 -3.17 11.89 -4.94
CA GLN A 367 -2.39 12.85 -4.15
C GLN A 367 -1.85 12.21 -2.85
N ILE A 368 -1.24 11.03 -2.98
CA ILE A 368 -0.53 10.32 -1.92
C ILE A 368 0.86 10.00 -2.46
N GLN A 369 1.89 10.52 -1.83
CA GLN A 369 3.26 10.47 -2.36
C GLN A 369 3.76 9.05 -2.60
N VAL A 370 3.48 8.11 -1.72
CA VAL A 370 3.90 6.70 -1.89
C VAL A 370 3.30 6.06 -3.15
N ILE A 371 2.07 6.42 -3.53
CA ILE A 371 1.45 5.93 -4.77
C ILE A 371 2.07 6.62 -5.99
N GLN A 372 2.40 7.90 -5.90
CA GLN A 372 3.08 8.63 -6.97
C GLN A 372 4.50 8.07 -7.19
N ASP A 373 5.24 7.78 -6.13
CA ASP A 373 6.55 7.12 -6.21
C ASP A 373 6.42 5.73 -6.84
N LEU A 374 5.41 4.93 -6.46
CA LEU A 374 5.09 3.65 -7.08
C LEU A 374 4.78 3.80 -8.58
N ALA A 375 3.98 4.79 -8.96
CA ALA A 375 3.61 5.06 -10.35
C ALA A 375 4.84 5.38 -11.21
N ILE A 376 5.72 6.25 -10.73
CA ILE A 376 6.96 6.64 -11.42
C ILE A 376 7.90 5.45 -11.54
N THR A 377 8.13 4.74 -10.43
CA THR A 377 9.06 3.60 -10.40
C THR A 377 8.60 2.48 -11.34
N ALA A 378 7.31 2.18 -11.35
CA ALA A 378 6.72 1.16 -12.23
C ALA A 378 6.75 1.60 -13.71
N SER A 379 6.40 2.86 -14.00
CA SER A 379 6.45 3.39 -15.38
C SER A 379 7.87 3.35 -15.94
N ILE A 380 8.89 3.75 -15.17
CA ILE A 380 10.31 3.67 -15.57
C ILE A 380 10.68 2.21 -15.84
N GLY A 381 10.32 1.29 -14.93
CA GLY A 381 10.64 -0.12 -15.09
C GLY A 381 10.05 -0.73 -16.36
N VAL A 382 8.79 -0.43 -16.67
CA VAL A 382 8.14 -0.92 -17.89
C VAL A 382 8.78 -0.31 -19.15
N LEU A 383 9.11 0.99 -19.13
CA LEU A 383 9.76 1.64 -20.26
C LEU A 383 11.16 1.06 -20.54
N VAL A 384 11.90 0.65 -19.52
CA VAL A 384 13.18 -0.04 -19.67
C VAL A 384 13.04 -1.35 -20.47
N LEU A 385 11.91 -2.07 -20.33
CA LEU A 385 11.66 -3.30 -21.07
C LEU A 385 11.61 -3.10 -22.59
N ILE A 386 11.32 -1.88 -23.06
CA ILE A 386 11.39 -1.58 -24.51
C ILE A 386 12.82 -1.82 -25.03
N PHE A 387 13.83 -1.38 -24.28
CA PHE A 387 15.23 -1.55 -24.68
C PHE A 387 15.74 -2.97 -24.43
N THR A 388 15.47 -3.54 -23.28
CA THR A 388 15.96 -4.85 -22.88
C THR A 388 15.20 -5.97 -23.57
N ASN A 389 13.89 -6.02 -23.46
CA ASN A 389 13.11 -7.17 -23.92
C ASN A 389 12.67 -7.07 -25.39
N LEU A 390 12.38 -5.87 -25.91
CA LEU A 390 11.97 -5.74 -27.30
C LEU A 390 13.17 -5.59 -28.26
N ILE A 391 14.32 -5.07 -27.81
CA ILE A 391 15.52 -4.87 -28.66
C ILE A 391 16.61 -5.88 -28.32
N LEU A 392 17.07 -5.94 -27.04
CA LEU A 392 18.23 -6.75 -26.69
C LEU A 392 17.96 -8.26 -26.78
N ILE A 393 16.77 -8.77 -26.42
CA ILE A 393 16.44 -10.21 -26.53
C ILE A 393 16.53 -10.68 -28.00
N PRO A 394 15.86 -10.07 -28.99
CA PRO A 394 16.02 -10.47 -30.39
C PRO A 394 17.48 -10.36 -30.89
N VAL A 395 18.18 -9.31 -30.50
CA VAL A 395 19.60 -9.15 -30.86
C VAL A 395 20.46 -10.28 -30.27
N ALA A 396 20.28 -10.62 -29.00
CA ALA A 396 21.00 -11.72 -28.35
C ALA A 396 20.65 -13.08 -28.98
N LEU A 397 19.37 -13.33 -29.30
CA LEU A 397 18.92 -14.53 -30.02
C LEU A 397 19.50 -14.61 -31.44
N SER A 398 19.80 -13.48 -32.10
CA SER A 398 20.44 -13.47 -33.42
C SER A 398 21.89 -14.01 -33.38
N TYR A 399 22.56 -13.91 -32.25
CA TYR A 399 23.92 -14.48 -32.03
C TYR A 399 23.86 -15.92 -31.55
N THR A 400 23.01 -16.19 -30.54
CA THR A 400 22.96 -17.46 -29.84
C THR A 400 22.13 -18.50 -30.59
N GLY A 401 21.06 -18.07 -31.26
CA GLY A 401 20.04 -18.96 -31.82
C GLY A 401 19.31 -19.75 -30.74
N VAL A 402 18.65 -20.81 -31.14
CA VAL A 402 17.95 -21.77 -30.27
C VAL A 402 18.46 -23.20 -30.54
N GLY A 403 18.23 -24.11 -29.60
CA GLY A 403 18.62 -25.52 -29.76
C GLY A 403 17.86 -26.18 -30.90
N ARG A 404 18.51 -27.00 -31.71
CA ARG A 404 17.93 -27.64 -32.91
C ARG A 404 16.71 -28.49 -32.57
N ARG A 405 16.80 -29.31 -31.50
CA ARG A 405 15.68 -30.13 -31.00
C ARG A 405 14.50 -29.27 -30.54
N CYS A 406 14.76 -28.15 -29.91
CA CYS A 406 13.72 -27.22 -29.43
C CYS A 406 12.98 -26.56 -30.61
N ALA A 407 13.73 -26.13 -31.62
CA ALA A 407 13.20 -25.56 -32.84
C ALA A 407 12.33 -26.57 -33.62
N GLU A 408 12.80 -27.82 -33.77
CA GLU A 408 12.05 -28.89 -34.41
C GLU A 408 10.75 -29.22 -33.66
N LEU A 409 10.75 -29.17 -32.32
CA LEU A 409 9.55 -29.36 -31.51
C LEU A 409 8.54 -28.22 -31.71
N ALA A 410 9.02 -26.98 -31.77
CA ALA A 410 8.19 -25.80 -31.97
C ALA A 410 7.59 -25.72 -33.40
N ALA A 411 8.29 -26.25 -34.40
CA ALA A 411 7.87 -26.26 -35.79
C ALA A 411 7.00 -27.45 -36.20
N ARG A 412 6.72 -28.39 -35.29
CA ARG A 412 5.82 -29.50 -35.60
C ARG A 412 4.47 -28.95 -36.08
N PRO A 413 3.96 -29.46 -37.21
CA PRO A 413 2.66 -28.98 -37.70
C PRO A 413 1.62 -29.17 -36.62
N PRO A 414 0.70 -28.20 -36.47
CA PRO A 414 -0.39 -28.32 -35.51
C PRO A 414 -1.16 -29.60 -35.79
N LYS A 415 -1.52 -30.33 -34.74
CA LYS A 415 -2.40 -31.51 -34.85
C LYS A 415 -3.71 -31.10 -35.54
N SER A 416 -4.36 -32.00 -36.23
CA SER A 416 -5.69 -31.73 -36.77
C SER A 416 -6.63 -31.21 -35.65
N ILE A 417 -7.68 -30.48 -36.00
CA ILE A 417 -8.68 -30.01 -35.04
C ILE A 417 -9.25 -31.18 -34.20
N GLU A 418 -9.31 -32.37 -34.78
CA GLU A 418 -9.82 -33.58 -34.13
C GLU A 418 -8.86 -34.15 -33.08
N ASP A 419 -7.53 -33.94 -33.29
CA ASP A 419 -6.47 -34.43 -32.38
C ASP A 419 -6.04 -33.39 -31.36
N MET A 420 -6.69 -32.23 -31.31
CA MET A 420 -6.38 -31.17 -30.34
C MET A 420 -6.80 -31.60 -28.94
N HIS A 421 -6.05 -31.12 -27.94
CA HIS A 421 -6.46 -31.21 -26.54
C HIS A 421 -7.85 -30.63 -26.34
N TRP A 422 -8.68 -31.25 -25.50
CA TRP A 422 -10.08 -30.86 -25.28
C TRP A 422 -10.26 -29.36 -24.95
N LEU A 423 -9.34 -28.74 -24.20
CA LEU A 423 -9.37 -27.33 -23.82
C LEU A 423 -9.32 -26.42 -25.05
N TRP A 424 -8.45 -26.72 -26.01
CA TRP A 424 -8.32 -25.91 -27.24
C TRP A 424 -9.55 -26.08 -28.14
N ARG A 425 -10.12 -27.28 -28.22
CA ARG A 425 -11.39 -27.53 -28.92
C ARG A 425 -12.54 -26.78 -28.26
N PHE A 426 -12.57 -26.73 -26.93
CA PHE A 426 -13.55 -25.94 -26.20
C PHE A 426 -13.43 -24.46 -26.52
N LEU A 427 -12.23 -23.88 -26.50
CA LEU A 427 -12.00 -22.47 -26.89
C LEU A 427 -12.40 -22.22 -28.35
N LEU A 428 -12.08 -23.13 -29.27
CA LEU A 428 -12.45 -23.02 -30.67
C LEU A 428 -13.98 -23.06 -30.90
N ALA A 429 -14.74 -23.71 -30.01
CA ALA A 429 -16.19 -23.74 -30.13
C ALA A 429 -16.84 -22.36 -30.05
N PHE A 430 -16.22 -21.39 -29.39
CA PHE A 430 -16.72 -20.00 -29.30
C PHE A 430 -16.65 -19.22 -30.60
N THR A 431 -16.04 -19.74 -31.65
CA THR A 431 -16.16 -19.17 -33.00
C THR A 431 -17.52 -19.44 -33.65
N LYS A 432 -18.32 -20.39 -33.09
CA LYS A 432 -19.67 -20.71 -33.54
C LYS A 432 -20.71 -19.80 -32.89
N LYS A 433 -21.75 -19.41 -33.62
CA LYS A 433 -22.77 -18.45 -33.15
C LYS A 433 -23.46 -18.87 -31.83
N GLY A 434 -23.81 -20.13 -31.65
CA GLY A 434 -24.49 -20.61 -30.44
C GLY A 434 -23.64 -20.48 -29.18
N PRO A 435 -22.46 -21.14 -29.10
CA PRO A 435 -21.55 -20.99 -27.96
C PRO A 435 -21.08 -19.56 -27.72
N ALA A 436 -20.86 -18.75 -28.78
CA ALA A 436 -20.52 -17.34 -28.64
C ALA A 436 -21.64 -16.54 -27.95
N ALA A 437 -22.90 -16.71 -28.40
CA ALA A 437 -24.05 -16.06 -27.78
C ALA A 437 -24.21 -16.50 -26.30
N ALA A 438 -24.05 -17.79 -26.00
CA ALA A 438 -24.09 -18.29 -24.62
C ALA A 438 -23.00 -17.66 -23.75
N ALA A 439 -21.76 -17.52 -24.27
CA ALA A 439 -20.66 -16.86 -23.54
C ALA A 439 -20.97 -15.40 -23.24
N ILE A 440 -21.52 -14.65 -24.21
CA ILE A 440 -21.91 -13.25 -24.03
C ILE A 440 -23.02 -13.13 -22.96
N ILE A 441 -24.04 -13.98 -23.02
CA ILE A 441 -25.14 -13.99 -22.03
C ILE A 441 -24.58 -14.26 -20.62
N VAL A 442 -23.75 -15.30 -20.49
CA VAL A 442 -23.11 -15.61 -19.20
C VAL A 442 -22.26 -14.42 -18.71
N SER A 443 -21.47 -13.78 -19.57
CA SER A 443 -20.67 -12.62 -19.22
C SER A 443 -21.53 -11.44 -18.74
N VAL A 444 -22.68 -11.19 -19.39
CA VAL A 444 -23.63 -10.12 -18.98
C VAL A 444 -24.25 -10.47 -17.61
N ILE A 445 -24.62 -11.73 -17.39
CA ILE A 445 -25.15 -12.17 -16.08
C ILE A 445 -24.08 -12.00 -15.01
N MET A 446 -22.85 -12.45 -15.26
CA MET A 446 -21.74 -12.30 -14.33
C MET A 446 -21.44 -10.80 -14.04
N ALA A 447 -21.49 -9.95 -15.07
CA ALA A 447 -21.34 -8.51 -14.87
C ALA A 447 -22.46 -7.91 -13.98
N ALA A 448 -23.72 -8.31 -14.20
CA ALA A 448 -24.84 -7.84 -13.40
C ALA A 448 -24.74 -8.29 -11.93
N ILE A 449 -24.39 -9.55 -11.69
CA ILE A 449 -24.16 -10.09 -10.34
C ILE A 449 -22.95 -9.38 -9.71
N GLY A 450 -21.84 -9.27 -10.45
CA GLY A 450 -20.63 -8.61 -9.99
C GLY A 450 -20.86 -7.15 -9.59
N LEU A 451 -21.57 -6.38 -10.42
CA LEU A 451 -21.93 -4.99 -10.11
C LEU A 451 -22.82 -4.87 -8.85
N LYS A 452 -23.74 -5.83 -8.66
CA LYS A 452 -24.54 -5.83 -7.44
C LYS A 452 -23.70 -6.08 -6.19
N VAL A 453 -22.79 -7.05 -6.24
CA VAL A 453 -21.88 -7.36 -5.13
C VAL A 453 -20.88 -6.22 -4.91
N ALA A 454 -20.35 -5.62 -5.97
CA ALA A 454 -19.39 -4.52 -5.89
C ALA A 454 -19.96 -3.24 -5.24
N GLN A 455 -21.31 -3.11 -5.13
CA GLN A 455 -21.92 -1.99 -4.39
C GLN A 455 -21.57 -2.01 -2.90
N ASP A 456 -21.27 -3.17 -2.34
CA ASP A 456 -20.88 -3.35 -0.94
C ASP A 456 -19.36 -3.20 -0.72
N LEU A 457 -18.61 -2.77 -1.75
CA LEU A 457 -17.17 -2.57 -1.66
C LEU A 457 -16.84 -1.39 -0.74
N GLN A 458 -16.15 -1.69 0.35
CA GLN A 458 -15.75 -0.70 1.35
C GLN A 458 -14.40 -0.08 1.00
N ILE A 459 -14.24 1.19 1.38
CA ILE A 459 -13.00 1.95 1.18
C ILE A 459 -12.32 2.09 2.54
N GLY A 460 -11.07 1.63 2.68
CA GLY A 460 -10.30 1.66 3.91
C GLY A 460 -10.10 0.28 4.53
N ASP A 461 -9.56 0.25 5.72
CA ASP A 461 -9.30 -0.98 6.45
C ASP A 461 -10.58 -1.57 7.06
N LEU A 462 -10.67 -2.90 7.01
CA LEU A 462 -11.82 -3.66 7.51
C LEU A 462 -11.49 -4.40 8.81
N ASP A 463 -10.22 -4.57 9.11
CA ASP A 463 -9.71 -5.24 10.30
C ASP A 463 -9.12 -4.21 11.28
N PRO A 464 -9.15 -4.49 12.59
CA PRO A 464 -8.59 -3.58 13.59
C PRO A 464 -7.06 -3.65 13.71
N GLY A 465 -6.40 -4.58 13.00
CA GLY A 465 -4.95 -4.73 12.95
C GLY A 465 -4.33 -4.09 11.72
N ALA A 466 -3.05 -4.36 11.49
CA ALA A 466 -2.32 -3.94 10.29
C ALA A 466 -2.50 -4.99 9.18
N PRO A 467 -3.34 -4.74 8.18
CA PRO A 467 -3.62 -5.71 7.12
C PRO A 467 -2.46 -5.88 6.12
N GLU A 468 -1.44 -5.03 6.19
CA GLU A 468 -0.18 -5.18 5.46
C GLU A 468 0.66 -6.33 5.98
N LEU A 469 0.45 -6.73 7.23
CA LEU A 469 1.10 -7.86 7.87
C LEU A 469 0.18 -9.08 7.91
N ARG A 470 0.75 -10.25 8.05
CA ARG A 470 -0.02 -11.50 8.20
C ARG A 470 -0.86 -11.44 9.46
N ALA A 471 -2.05 -12.05 9.44
CA ALA A 471 -2.94 -12.08 10.60
C ALA A 471 -2.27 -12.70 11.84
N ASP A 472 -1.39 -13.70 11.64
CA ASP A 472 -0.63 -14.37 12.69
C ASP A 472 0.70 -13.67 13.03
N SER A 473 0.97 -12.48 12.48
CA SER A 473 2.16 -11.70 12.78
C SER A 473 2.23 -11.30 14.24
N ARG A 474 3.44 -11.02 14.72
CA ARG A 474 3.63 -10.58 16.10
C ARG A 474 2.89 -9.27 16.38
N TYR A 475 2.99 -8.31 15.45
CA TYR A 475 2.32 -7.02 15.55
C TYR A 475 0.80 -7.17 15.71
N ASN A 476 0.15 -7.98 14.84
CA ASN A 476 -1.30 -8.17 14.91
C ASN A 476 -1.76 -8.88 16.18
N LYS A 477 -0.96 -9.81 16.71
CA LYS A 477 -1.20 -10.40 18.04
C LYS A 477 -1.07 -9.38 19.15
N ASP A 478 -0.11 -8.47 19.06
CA ASP A 478 0.05 -7.39 20.04
C ASP A 478 -1.13 -6.40 19.97
N VAL A 479 -1.63 -6.08 18.76
CA VAL A 479 -2.86 -5.28 18.59
C VAL A 479 -4.07 -5.97 19.21
N GLU A 480 -4.28 -7.25 18.92
CA GLU A 480 -5.38 -8.04 19.47
C GLU A 480 -5.32 -8.07 21.01
N PHE A 481 -4.12 -8.22 21.59
CA PHE A 481 -3.95 -8.16 23.03
C PHE A 481 -4.38 -6.83 23.62
N VAL A 482 -3.97 -5.72 23.00
CA VAL A 482 -4.31 -4.37 23.50
C VAL A 482 -5.82 -4.12 23.41
N ILE A 483 -6.45 -4.42 22.27
CA ILE A 483 -7.90 -4.23 22.10
C ILE A 483 -8.70 -5.08 23.09
N SER A 484 -8.23 -6.29 23.41
CA SER A 484 -8.95 -7.20 24.31
C SER A 484 -8.86 -6.81 25.78
N ASN A 485 -7.83 -6.08 26.21
CA ASN A 485 -7.53 -5.84 27.63
C ASN A 485 -7.68 -4.37 28.06
N TYR A 486 -7.78 -3.44 27.11
CA TYR A 486 -7.90 -2.01 27.38
C TYR A 486 -9.23 -1.46 26.86
N SER A 487 -9.79 -0.48 27.56
CA SER A 487 -11.06 0.15 27.18
C SER A 487 -10.89 1.36 26.28
N VAL A 488 -9.69 1.93 26.22
CA VAL A 488 -9.37 3.09 25.38
C VAL A 488 -8.42 2.64 24.29
N SER A 489 -8.90 2.73 23.05
CA SER A 489 -8.13 2.43 21.86
C SER A 489 -7.02 3.45 21.61
N THR A 490 -6.06 3.09 20.77
CA THR A 490 -5.06 4.01 20.20
C THR A 490 -5.57 4.77 18.99
N ASP A 491 -6.79 4.48 18.56
CA ASP A 491 -7.42 5.06 17.38
C ASP A 491 -8.02 6.42 17.73
N VAL A 492 -7.22 7.47 17.50
CA VAL A 492 -7.58 8.84 17.86
C VAL A 492 -7.88 9.66 16.61
N PHE A 493 -9.10 10.22 16.55
CA PHE A 493 -9.49 11.24 15.59
C PHE A 493 -9.39 12.61 16.26
N ALA A 494 -8.48 13.46 15.83
CA ALA A 494 -8.30 14.78 16.41
C ALA A 494 -9.09 15.84 15.66
N ILE A 495 -9.77 16.70 16.41
CA ILE A 495 -10.44 17.90 15.91
C ILE A 495 -9.73 19.10 16.52
N ILE A 496 -9.31 20.06 15.71
CA ILE A 496 -8.77 21.32 16.18
C ILE A 496 -9.94 22.30 16.33
N VAL A 497 -10.12 22.77 17.54
CA VAL A 497 -11.02 23.89 17.80
C VAL A 497 -10.19 25.18 17.74
N LYS A 498 -10.52 26.04 16.79
CA LYS A 498 -9.86 27.31 16.56
C LYS A 498 -10.84 28.45 16.77
N THR A 499 -10.40 29.44 17.54
CA THR A 499 -11.22 30.60 17.93
C THR A 499 -10.39 31.88 17.80
N PRO A 500 -11.01 33.08 17.88
CA PRO A 500 -10.27 34.31 18.14
C PRO A 500 -9.47 34.21 19.45
N PRO A 501 -8.44 35.07 19.65
CA PRO A 501 -7.72 35.13 20.92
C PRO A 501 -8.67 35.24 22.12
N ASP A 502 -8.30 34.62 23.23
CA ASP A 502 -9.12 34.47 24.45
C ASP A 502 -10.46 33.73 24.26
N GLY A 503 -10.65 33.03 23.14
CA GLY A 503 -11.90 32.30 22.86
C GLY A 503 -12.09 31.06 23.75
N CYS A 504 -11.01 30.50 24.29
CA CYS A 504 -11.07 29.35 25.18
C CYS A 504 -11.76 29.66 26.53
N VAL A 505 -11.89 30.93 26.91
CA VAL A 505 -12.67 31.36 28.08
C VAL A 505 -14.04 31.90 27.70
N ASN A 506 -14.38 31.98 26.44
CA ASN A 506 -15.67 32.47 25.99
C ASN A 506 -16.75 31.40 26.12
N LEU A 507 -17.78 31.68 26.89
CA LEU A 507 -18.89 30.74 27.16
C LEU A 507 -19.58 30.24 25.89
N GLN A 508 -19.76 31.10 24.87
CA GLN A 508 -20.45 30.70 23.65
C GLN A 508 -19.61 29.71 22.86
N MET A 509 -18.30 29.95 22.74
CA MET A 509 -17.37 29.06 22.02
C MET A 509 -17.20 27.72 22.74
N MET A 510 -17.07 27.76 24.06
CA MET A 510 -17.01 26.54 24.87
C MET A 510 -18.33 25.75 24.84
N SER A 511 -19.47 26.43 24.70
CA SER A 511 -20.78 25.79 24.55
C SER A 511 -20.91 25.09 23.19
N LEU A 512 -20.38 25.69 22.10
CA LEU A 512 -20.32 25.05 20.78
C LEU A 512 -19.43 23.80 20.82
N ALA A 513 -18.27 23.88 21.48
CA ALA A 513 -17.40 22.71 21.65
C ALA A 513 -18.09 21.60 22.47
N ASN A 514 -18.88 21.94 23.47
CA ASN A 514 -19.69 20.97 24.20
C ASN A 514 -20.80 20.34 23.35
N GLU A 515 -21.43 21.14 22.48
CA GLU A 515 -22.47 20.62 21.59
C GLU A 515 -21.87 19.60 20.58
N LEU A 516 -20.73 19.94 19.99
CA LEU A 516 -20.00 19.00 19.12
C LEU A 516 -19.64 17.72 19.87
N GLU A 517 -19.07 17.85 21.09
CA GLU A 517 -18.73 16.70 21.93
C GLU A 517 -19.96 15.81 22.19
N TRP A 518 -21.09 16.43 22.54
CA TRP A 518 -22.31 15.70 22.81
C TRP A 518 -22.80 14.93 21.58
N GLN A 519 -22.81 15.56 20.40
CA GLN A 519 -23.19 14.90 19.14
C GLN A 519 -22.24 13.75 18.80
N LEU A 520 -20.94 13.96 18.92
CA LEU A 520 -19.94 12.92 18.65
C LEU A 520 -20.07 11.73 19.60
N ARG A 521 -20.42 11.94 20.88
CA ARG A 521 -20.67 10.85 21.84
C ARG A 521 -21.89 9.97 21.46
N GLN A 522 -22.78 10.46 20.61
CA GLN A 522 -23.91 9.66 20.09
C GLN A 522 -23.52 8.81 18.87
N VAL A 523 -22.33 9.04 18.30
CA VAL A 523 -21.86 8.29 17.14
C VAL A 523 -21.36 6.91 17.59
N ASP A 524 -21.94 5.87 16.98
CA ASP A 524 -21.51 4.50 17.25
C ASP A 524 -20.04 4.28 16.85
N GLY A 525 -19.24 3.76 17.78
CA GLY A 525 -17.81 3.62 17.65
C GLY A 525 -16.97 4.73 18.30
N VAL A 526 -17.59 5.77 18.89
CA VAL A 526 -16.89 6.73 19.75
C VAL A 526 -16.92 6.24 21.20
N GLU A 527 -15.74 6.04 21.78
CA GLU A 527 -15.57 5.50 23.12
C GLU A 527 -15.39 6.60 24.18
N ASP A 528 -14.51 7.57 23.89
CA ASP A 528 -14.23 8.68 24.79
C ASP A 528 -13.88 9.95 24.00
N ILE A 529 -14.09 11.10 24.61
CA ILE A 529 -13.70 12.40 24.06
C ILE A 529 -12.99 13.18 25.15
N ARG A 530 -11.77 13.65 24.84
CA ARG A 530 -10.95 14.47 25.73
C ARG A 530 -10.64 15.80 25.06
N GLY A 531 -10.73 16.87 25.82
CA GLY A 531 -10.48 18.22 25.34
C GLY A 531 -10.66 19.26 26.42
N LEU A 532 -10.33 20.51 26.08
CA LEU A 532 -10.41 21.63 27.01
C LEU A 532 -11.78 21.76 27.68
N ASN A 533 -12.86 21.68 26.90
CA ASN A 533 -14.25 21.79 27.38
C ASN A 533 -14.61 20.69 28.39
N VAL A 534 -14.16 19.44 28.18
CA VAL A 534 -14.38 18.32 29.08
C VAL A 534 -13.67 18.58 30.41
N ARG A 535 -12.38 18.95 30.34
CA ARG A 535 -11.56 19.21 31.52
C ARG A 535 -12.03 20.42 32.31
N THR A 536 -12.48 21.48 31.60
CA THR A 536 -13.06 22.66 32.25
C THR A 536 -14.28 22.26 33.10
N ARG A 537 -15.18 21.42 32.62
CA ARG A 537 -16.34 20.93 33.39
C ARG A 537 -15.92 20.06 34.58
N GLU A 538 -14.88 19.26 34.44
CA GLU A 538 -14.33 18.46 35.56
C GLU A 538 -13.77 19.36 36.66
N ILE A 539 -13.04 20.44 36.30
CA ILE A 539 -12.56 21.42 37.29
C ILE A 539 -13.73 22.14 37.93
N MET A 540 -14.75 22.53 37.15
CA MET A 540 -15.94 23.17 37.70
C MET A 540 -16.70 22.27 38.69
N MET A 541 -16.82 20.99 38.41
CA MET A 541 -17.33 20.02 39.37
C MET A 541 -16.44 19.96 40.62
N GLY A 542 -15.10 19.97 40.40
CA GLY A 542 -14.12 19.89 41.47
C GLY A 542 -14.21 21.04 42.46
N ILE A 543 -14.28 22.29 42.00
CA ILE A 543 -14.42 23.48 42.87
C ILE A 543 -15.77 23.56 43.59
N ASN A 544 -16.72 22.68 43.29
CA ASN A 544 -18.00 22.53 43.92
C ASN A 544 -18.14 21.17 44.63
N GLU A 545 -17.12 20.81 45.41
CA GLU A 545 -17.07 19.64 46.26
C GLU A 545 -17.28 18.28 45.54
N GLY A 546 -16.93 18.22 44.22
CA GLY A 546 -17.08 17.03 43.39
C GLY A 546 -18.50 16.59 43.12
N PHE A 547 -19.49 17.47 43.34
CA PHE A 547 -20.90 17.11 43.15
C PHE A 547 -21.29 17.04 41.66
N PRO A 548 -21.74 15.90 41.13
CA PRO A 548 -21.90 15.67 39.68
C PRO A 548 -22.81 16.68 38.96
N LYS A 549 -23.77 17.29 39.61
CA LYS A 549 -24.65 18.30 38.98
C LYS A 549 -23.91 19.54 38.49
N TRP A 550 -22.71 19.77 39.03
CA TRP A 550 -21.83 20.88 38.64
C TRP A 550 -20.90 20.56 37.49
N GLN A 551 -20.93 19.35 36.95
CA GLN A 551 -20.20 18.98 35.73
C GLN A 551 -20.83 19.62 34.49
N SER A 552 -20.88 20.94 34.47
CA SER A 552 -21.51 21.75 33.42
C SER A 552 -20.72 23.05 33.23
N MET A 553 -20.92 23.71 32.07
CA MET A 553 -20.34 25.03 31.84
C MET A 553 -21.13 26.08 32.64
N PHE A 554 -20.46 26.79 33.51
CA PHE A 554 -21.05 27.88 34.25
C PHE A 554 -21.20 29.13 33.39
N ARG A 555 -22.30 29.86 33.62
CA ARG A 555 -22.53 31.18 33.02
C ARG A 555 -21.84 32.31 33.78
N ASN A 556 -20.73 31.99 34.45
CA ASN A 556 -19.95 32.95 35.21
C ASN A 556 -18.55 33.00 34.63
N GLN A 557 -18.14 34.18 34.12
CA GLN A 557 -16.87 34.37 33.43
C GLN A 557 -15.66 34.12 34.34
N ASP A 558 -15.71 34.53 35.59
CA ASP A 558 -14.58 34.39 36.51
C ASP A 558 -14.32 32.90 36.83
N THR A 559 -15.40 32.11 36.93
CA THR A 559 -15.30 30.68 37.14
C THR A 559 -14.71 29.97 35.93
N ILE A 560 -15.10 30.37 34.71
CA ILE A 560 -14.53 29.85 33.47
C ILE A 560 -13.04 30.21 33.40
N ASN A 561 -12.69 31.48 33.62
CA ASN A 561 -11.31 31.98 33.60
C ASN A 561 -10.44 31.20 34.58
N TYR A 562 -10.92 30.95 35.82
CA TYR A 562 -10.22 30.15 36.80
C TYR A 562 -9.96 28.73 36.30
N ALA A 563 -11.00 28.04 35.84
CA ALA A 563 -10.90 26.65 35.40
C ALA A 563 -10.00 26.50 34.17
N VAL A 564 -10.05 27.42 33.22
CA VAL A 564 -9.23 27.38 32.01
C VAL A 564 -7.78 27.77 32.33
N ASN A 565 -7.54 28.73 33.23
CA ASN A 565 -6.17 29.10 33.61
C ASN A 565 -5.37 27.94 34.23
N GLU A 566 -6.04 27.06 34.98
CA GLU A 566 -5.46 25.82 35.49
C GLU A 566 -5.07 24.86 34.34
N LEU A 567 -5.81 24.89 33.21
CA LEU A 567 -5.58 24.03 32.07
C LEU A 567 -4.53 24.56 31.08
N VAL A 568 -4.36 25.88 31.00
CA VAL A 568 -3.26 26.51 30.22
C VAL A 568 -1.91 26.05 30.77
N THR A 569 -1.77 26.03 32.11
CA THR A 569 -0.52 25.54 32.74
C THR A 569 -0.25 24.06 32.51
N LEU A 570 -1.25 23.28 32.07
CA LEU A 570 -1.18 21.86 31.76
C LEU A 570 -1.14 21.57 30.24
N GLU A 571 -0.92 22.61 29.42
CA GLU A 571 -0.78 22.52 27.96
C GLU A 571 -1.99 21.91 27.20
N TYR A 572 -3.22 22.09 27.75
CA TYR A 572 -4.47 21.69 27.10
C TYR A 572 -4.95 22.69 26.04
N VAL A 573 -4.38 23.88 25.99
CA VAL A 573 -4.67 24.96 25.07
C VAL A 573 -3.42 25.79 24.84
N ASP A 574 -3.31 26.43 23.68
CA ASP A 574 -2.21 27.33 23.34
C ASP A 574 -2.13 28.55 24.29
N VAL A 575 -0.97 29.22 24.32
CA VAL A 575 -0.74 30.42 25.15
C VAL A 575 -1.68 31.57 24.79
N GLY A 576 -2.14 31.61 23.52
CA GLY A 576 -3.09 32.62 23.03
C GLY A 576 -4.54 32.32 23.38
N CYS A 577 -4.81 31.17 24.04
CA CYS A 577 -6.16 30.74 24.40
C CYS A 577 -7.11 30.71 23.18
N SER A 578 -6.59 30.29 22.05
CA SER A 578 -7.25 30.36 20.75
C SER A 578 -7.35 29.02 20.03
N ILE A 579 -6.47 28.06 20.35
CA ILE A 579 -6.40 26.76 19.68
C ILE A 579 -6.27 25.65 20.71
N TRP A 580 -7.12 24.61 20.59
CA TRP A 580 -7.00 23.42 21.42
C TRP A 580 -7.46 22.15 20.67
N PRO A 581 -6.88 20.98 20.96
CA PRO A 581 -7.33 19.73 20.41
C PRO A 581 -8.56 19.18 21.16
N MET A 582 -9.51 18.62 20.42
CA MET A 582 -10.53 17.71 20.91
C MET A 582 -10.17 16.31 20.38
N LEU A 583 -9.80 15.39 21.27
CA LEU A 583 -9.38 14.04 20.95
C LEU A 583 -10.55 13.09 21.08
N VAL A 584 -10.98 12.52 19.96
CA VAL A 584 -12.05 11.55 19.87
C VAL A 584 -11.44 10.16 19.77
N TYR A 585 -11.59 9.34 20.80
CA TYR A 585 -11.12 7.96 20.86
C TYR A 585 -12.17 7.05 20.26
N LEU A 586 -11.75 6.21 19.33
CA LEU A 586 -12.63 5.34 18.55
C LEU A 586 -12.44 3.88 18.97
N SER A 587 -13.45 3.05 18.84
CA SER A 587 -13.38 1.60 19.10
C SER A 587 -12.45 0.88 18.11
N ASP A 588 -12.34 1.41 16.90
CA ASP A 588 -11.48 0.91 15.83
C ASP A 588 -11.29 2.00 14.77
N HIS A 589 -10.35 1.75 13.84
CA HIS A 589 -10.10 2.61 12.68
C HIS A 589 -10.79 2.12 11.39
N LYS A 590 -11.78 1.23 11.51
CA LYS A 590 -12.49 0.73 10.33
C LYS A 590 -13.15 1.86 9.53
N ALA A 591 -13.16 1.67 8.23
CA ALA A 591 -13.74 2.63 7.29
C ALA A 591 -15.13 3.11 7.70
N ALA A 592 -16.01 2.21 8.14
CA ALA A 592 -17.37 2.54 8.54
C ALA A 592 -17.43 3.42 9.81
N THR A 593 -16.54 3.21 10.78
CA THR A 593 -16.43 4.03 11.99
C THR A 593 -15.94 5.42 11.63
N LEU A 594 -14.89 5.51 10.82
CA LEU A 594 -14.33 6.79 10.36
C LEU A 594 -15.33 7.59 9.53
N GLU A 595 -16.08 6.96 8.61
CA GLU A 595 -17.12 7.64 7.82
C GLU A 595 -18.23 8.25 8.70
N ARG A 596 -18.65 7.55 9.78
CA ARG A 596 -19.67 8.07 10.71
C ARG A 596 -19.16 9.30 11.46
N VAL A 597 -17.92 9.26 11.96
CA VAL A 597 -17.32 10.39 12.70
C VAL A 597 -17.11 11.60 11.78
N VAL A 598 -16.59 11.38 10.58
CA VAL A 598 -16.40 12.44 9.57
C VAL A 598 -17.76 13.07 9.21
N ALA A 599 -18.77 12.23 8.94
CA ALA A 599 -20.12 12.72 8.59
C ALA A 599 -20.75 13.53 9.74
N ALA A 600 -20.54 13.14 10.98
CA ALA A 600 -21.04 13.90 12.14
C ALA A 600 -20.33 15.26 12.27
N LEU A 601 -19.01 15.31 12.07
CA LEU A 601 -18.27 16.58 12.07
C LEU A 601 -18.67 17.48 10.90
N GLU A 602 -18.87 16.93 9.71
CA GLU A 602 -19.31 17.71 8.53
C GLU A 602 -20.73 18.24 8.71
N ALA A 603 -21.64 17.43 9.26
CA ALA A 603 -23.00 17.87 9.58
C ALA A 603 -23.00 19.00 10.61
N PHE A 604 -22.21 18.87 11.69
CA PHE A 604 -22.06 19.92 12.67
C PHE A 604 -21.51 21.22 12.05
N ASN A 605 -20.47 21.12 11.21
CA ASN A 605 -19.91 22.27 10.53
C ASN A 605 -20.88 22.91 9.52
N ALA A 606 -21.77 22.14 8.90
CA ALA A 606 -22.82 22.68 8.04
C ALA A 606 -23.88 23.49 8.81
N ASP A 607 -24.20 23.05 10.03
CA ASP A 607 -25.20 23.73 10.87
C ASP A 607 -24.62 24.93 11.63
N TRP A 608 -23.40 24.84 12.11
CA TRP A 608 -22.76 25.79 13.02
C TRP A 608 -21.44 26.41 12.48
N GLY A 609 -20.85 25.84 11.45
CA GLY A 609 -19.62 26.31 10.83
C GLY A 609 -19.82 27.61 10.05
N GLY A 610 -18.76 28.44 10.02
CA GLY A 610 -18.79 29.71 9.31
C GLY A 610 -19.31 30.89 10.14
N ASN A 611 -19.63 30.68 11.40
CA ASN A 611 -19.75 31.77 12.36
C ASN A 611 -18.32 32.31 12.66
N GLU A 612 -18.14 33.60 12.65
CA GLU A 612 -16.85 34.28 12.94
C GLU A 612 -16.27 33.96 14.34
N THR A 613 -16.88 33.03 15.08
CA THR A 613 -16.60 32.74 16.49
C THR A 613 -15.78 31.49 16.73
N ALA A 614 -15.97 30.40 15.97
CA ALA A 614 -15.22 29.17 16.16
C ALA A 614 -15.19 28.31 14.88
N GLU A 615 -14.04 27.70 14.61
CA GLU A 615 -13.85 26.73 13.53
C GLU A 615 -13.55 25.35 14.15
N PHE A 616 -14.19 24.31 13.64
CA PHE A 616 -13.96 22.93 14.06
C PHE A 616 -13.33 22.16 12.90
N LEU A 617 -12.03 22.06 12.95
CA LEU A 617 -11.23 21.57 11.84
C LEU A 617 -10.89 20.08 12.09
N GLY A 618 -11.34 19.21 11.21
CA GLY A 618 -10.82 17.84 11.16
C GLY A 618 -9.31 17.90 10.96
N ALA A 619 -8.57 17.13 11.75
CA ALA A 619 -7.13 17.16 11.76
C ALA A 619 -6.57 15.74 11.89
N ALA A 620 -5.30 15.67 12.27
CA ALA A 620 -4.55 14.44 12.45
C ALA A 620 -5.04 13.60 13.65
N GLY A 621 -4.17 12.81 14.13
CA GLY A 621 -4.37 11.63 14.92
C GLY A 621 -4.30 10.41 14.01
N SER A 622 -4.03 9.20 14.55
CA SER A 622 -3.94 8.00 13.73
C SER A 622 -5.16 7.83 12.81
N SER A 623 -6.34 7.90 13.37
CA SER A 623 -7.60 7.74 12.65
C SER A 623 -7.97 8.94 11.77
N GLY A 624 -7.52 10.16 12.10
CA GLY A 624 -7.74 11.34 11.28
C GLY A 624 -6.94 11.29 9.96
N PHE A 625 -5.72 10.81 9.99
CA PHE A 625 -4.92 10.57 8.78
C PHE A 625 -5.53 9.48 7.90
N GLU A 626 -6.03 8.42 8.53
CA GLU A 626 -6.64 7.33 7.80
C GLU A 626 -7.98 7.76 7.17
N ALA A 627 -8.80 8.53 7.88
CA ALA A 627 -10.01 9.11 7.33
C ALA A 627 -9.71 10.00 6.11
N ALA A 628 -8.68 10.86 6.18
CA ALA A 628 -8.23 11.67 5.06
C ALA A 628 -7.78 10.81 3.87
N THR A 629 -7.05 9.74 4.15
CA THR A 629 -6.59 8.78 3.14
C THR A 629 -7.77 8.09 2.46
N ASN A 630 -8.76 7.63 3.24
CA ASN A 630 -9.96 6.96 2.72
C ASN A 630 -10.80 7.89 1.83
N ILE A 631 -10.93 9.17 2.18
CA ILE A 631 -11.61 10.19 1.36
C ILE A 631 -10.92 10.33 0.00
N ILE A 632 -9.58 10.45 -0.01
CA ILE A 632 -8.81 10.55 -1.25
C ILE A 632 -8.88 9.26 -2.07
N VAL A 633 -8.74 8.10 -1.45
CA VAL A 633 -8.83 6.80 -2.11
C VAL A 633 -10.21 6.60 -2.75
N LYS A 634 -11.29 6.98 -2.05
CA LYS A 634 -12.67 6.91 -2.57
C LYS A 634 -12.87 7.74 -3.85
N LYS A 635 -12.33 8.94 -3.85
CA LYS A 635 -12.34 9.82 -5.03
C LYS A 635 -11.45 9.27 -6.14
N ALA A 636 -10.23 8.91 -5.79
CA ALA A 636 -9.21 8.46 -6.73
C ALA A 636 -9.60 7.14 -7.43
N ASN A 637 -10.22 6.18 -6.75
CA ASN A 637 -10.63 4.90 -7.33
C ASN A 637 -11.51 5.09 -8.58
N ARG A 638 -12.46 6.02 -8.52
CA ARG A 638 -13.36 6.32 -9.64
C ARG A 638 -12.65 7.07 -10.78
N GLU A 639 -11.90 8.11 -10.44
CA GLU A 639 -11.20 8.95 -11.41
C GLU A 639 -10.11 8.15 -12.14
N MET A 640 -9.34 7.34 -11.43
CA MET A 640 -8.30 6.48 -11.97
C MET A 640 -8.84 5.52 -13.03
N LEU A 641 -9.92 4.80 -12.75
CA LEU A 641 -10.54 3.88 -13.70
C LEU A 641 -10.94 4.59 -14.99
N PHE A 642 -11.55 5.77 -14.87
CA PHE A 642 -11.93 6.56 -16.05
C PHE A 642 -10.72 6.90 -16.94
N TYR A 643 -9.63 7.37 -16.35
CA TYR A 643 -8.43 7.73 -17.09
C TYR A 643 -7.70 6.52 -17.68
N VAL A 644 -7.59 5.43 -16.94
CA VAL A 644 -6.94 4.20 -17.40
C VAL A 644 -7.69 3.61 -18.59
N TYR A 645 -9.01 3.45 -18.49
CA TYR A 645 -9.81 2.95 -19.62
C TYR A 645 -9.81 3.90 -20.80
N GLY A 646 -9.86 5.21 -20.57
CA GLY A 646 -9.73 6.21 -21.63
C GLY A 646 -8.41 6.08 -22.39
N ALA A 647 -7.31 5.98 -21.70
CA ALA A 647 -5.98 5.79 -22.29
C ALA A 647 -5.87 4.47 -23.05
N VAL A 648 -6.34 3.36 -22.47
CA VAL A 648 -6.34 2.03 -23.12
C VAL A 648 -7.18 2.04 -24.39
N ILE A 649 -8.37 2.66 -24.40
CA ILE A 649 -9.21 2.78 -25.58
C ILE A 649 -8.48 3.55 -26.71
N VAL A 650 -7.82 4.67 -26.38
CA VAL A 650 -7.05 5.45 -27.34
C VAL A 650 -5.90 4.61 -27.92
N LEU A 651 -5.12 3.94 -27.08
CA LEU A 651 -4.00 3.11 -27.53
C LEU A 651 -4.45 1.92 -28.38
N CYS A 652 -5.54 1.24 -28.00
CA CYS A 652 -6.14 0.18 -28.79
C CYS A 652 -6.66 0.70 -30.13
N MET A 653 -7.25 1.91 -30.17
CA MET A 653 -7.72 2.52 -31.41
C MET A 653 -6.58 2.84 -32.37
N LEU A 654 -5.47 3.38 -31.84
CA LEU A 654 -4.25 3.65 -32.63
C LEU A 654 -3.65 2.36 -33.22
N THR A 655 -3.69 1.27 -32.43
CA THR A 655 -3.10 -0.03 -32.80
C THR A 655 -3.96 -0.79 -33.82
N PHE A 656 -5.24 -1.02 -33.50
CA PHE A 656 -6.13 -1.85 -34.30
C PHE A 656 -6.75 -1.09 -35.48
N ARG A 657 -6.93 0.23 -35.31
CA ARG A 657 -7.68 1.07 -36.28
C ARG A 657 -9.04 0.46 -36.62
N SER A 658 -9.69 -0.14 -35.65
CA SER A 658 -10.92 -0.90 -35.80
C SER A 658 -11.74 -0.81 -34.52
N VAL A 659 -12.88 -0.16 -34.57
CA VAL A 659 -13.81 -0.05 -33.42
C VAL A 659 -14.23 -1.41 -32.87
N PRO A 660 -14.63 -2.40 -33.74
CA PRO A 660 -14.93 -3.75 -33.22
C PRO A 660 -13.75 -4.40 -32.50
N GLY A 661 -12.52 -4.18 -32.98
CA GLY A 661 -11.31 -4.70 -32.31
C GLY A 661 -11.13 -4.09 -30.93
N VAL A 662 -11.35 -2.78 -30.78
CA VAL A 662 -11.28 -2.10 -29.47
C VAL A 662 -12.34 -2.62 -28.51
N ILE A 663 -13.58 -2.78 -28.98
CA ILE A 663 -14.67 -3.34 -28.18
C ILE A 663 -14.32 -4.76 -27.67
N CYS A 664 -13.79 -5.61 -28.57
CA CYS A 664 -13.38 -6.97 -28.20
C CYS A 664 -12.21 -7.01 -27.18
N ALA A 665 -11.35 -5.98 -27.15
CA ALA A 665 -10.29 -5.87 -26.16
C ALA A 665 -10.79 -5.32 -24.83
N VAL A 666 -11.60 -4.26 -24.83
CA VAL A 666 -11.95 -3.49 -23.64
C VAL A 666 -13.09 -4.13 -22.83
N LEU A 667 -14.13 -4.70 -23.47
CA LEU A 667 -15.26 -5.29 -22.74
C LEU A 667 -14.87 -6.43 -21.77
N PRO A 668 -14.00 -7.38 -22.16
CA PRO A 668 -13.53 -8.39 -21.20
C PRO A 668 -12.75 -7.81 -20.03
N LEU A 669 -11.98 -6.72 -20.25
CA LEU A 669 -11.26 -6.03 -19.18
C LEU A 669 -12.22 -5.36 -18.20
N MET A 670 -13.26 -4.69 -18.69
CA MET A 670 -14.29 -4.13 -17.83
C MET A 670 -14.99 -5.20 -16.99
N LEU A 671 -15.31 -6.34 -17.59
CA LEU A 671 -15.86 -7.47 -16.86
C LEU A 671 -14.90 -7.96 -15.77
N THR A 672 -13.61 -8.08 -16.10
CA THR A 672 -12.58 -8.50 -15.14
C THR A 672 -12.47 -7.54 -13.97
N SER A 673 -12.51 -6.22 -14.21
CA SER A 673 -12.48 -5.21 -13.13
C SER A 673 -13.72 -5.35 -12.22
N ILE A 674 -14.91 -5.49 -12.77
CA ILE A 674 -16.15 -5.69 -12.01
C ILE A 674 -16.07 -6.97 -11.15
N LEU A 675 -15.58 -8.06 -11.73
CA LEU A 675 -15.43 -9.32 -11.01
C LEU A 675 -14.31 -9.28 -9.96
N CYS A 676 -13.26 -8.49 -10.19
CA CYS A 676 -12.21 -8.25 -9.21
C CYS A 676 -12.78 -7.52 -7.98
N GLU A 677 -13.52 -6.44 -8.19
CA GLU A 677 -14.19 -5.72 -7.10
C GLU A 677 -15.17 -6.63 -6.33
N ALA A 678 -15.97 -7.42 -7.03
CA ALA A 678 -16.86 -8.39 -6.40
C ALA A 678 -16.11 -9.47 -5.60
N LEU A 679 -14.97 -9.92 -6.11
CA LEU A 679 -14.10 -10.88 -5.40
C LEU A 679 -13.49 -10.24 -4.14
N MET A 680 -13.08 -8.98 -4.20
CA MET A 680 -12.58 -8.24 -3.02
C MET A 680 -13.65 -8.18 -1.93
N VAL A 681 -14.91 -7.87 -2.28
CA VAL A 681 -16.02 -7.89 -1.31
C VAL A 681 -16.18 -9.28 -0.71
N TRP A 682 -16.15 -10.33 -1.53
CA TRP A 682 -16.31 -11.71 -1.05
C TRP A 682 -15.18 -12.16 -0.12
N LEU A 683 -13.96 -11.70 -0.37
CA LEU A 683 -12.78 -11.98 0.45
C LEU A 683 -12.63 -11.04 1.67
N GLY A 684 -13.51 -10.04 1.82
CA GLY A 684 -13.41 -9.05 2.89
C GLY A 684 -12.19 -8.12 2.73
N ILE A 685 -11.81 -7.77 1.51
CA ILE A 685 -10.68 -6.89 1.21
C ILE A 685 -11.22 -5.50 0.83
N GLY A 686 -10.89 -4.48 1.62
CA GLY A 686 -11.22 -3.09 1.32
C GLY A 686 -10.31 -2.46 0.24
N VAL A 687 -10.80 -1.39 -0.39
CA VAL A 687 -9.97 -0.56 -1.27
C VAL A 687 -9.20 0.44 -0.42
N LYS A 688 -7.90 0.29 -0.37
CA LYS A 688 -6.96 1.12 0.39
C LYS A 688 -5.73 1.47 -0.44
N VAL A 689 -4.80 2.22 0.12
CA VAL A 689 -3.57 2.65 -0.57
C VAL A 689 -2.85 1.48 -1.22
N ALA A 690 -2.74 0.34 -0.53
CA ALA A 690 -2.05 -0.85 -1.02
C ALA A 690 -2.80 -1.58 -2.16
N THR A 691 -4.14 -1.60 -2.14
CA THR A 691 -4.95 -2.35 -3.12
C THR A 691 -5.42 -1.51 -4.30
N LEU A 692 -5.45 -0.18 -4.16
CA LEU A 692 -5.89 0.74 -5.21
C LEU A 692 -5.13 0.57 -6.55
N PRO A 693 -3.80 0.38 -6.60
CA PRO A 693 -3.08 0.19 -7.84
C PRO A 693 -3.41 -1.10 -8.58
N VAL A 694 -3.92 -2.13 -7.88
CA VAL A 694 -4.15 -3.48 -8.44
C VAL A 694 -5.13 -3.45 -9.60
N ILE A 695 -6.20 -2.68 -9.50
CA ILE A 695 -7.22 -2.58 -10.56
C ILE A 695 -6.64 -1.90 -11.80
N ALA A 696 -5.90 -0.81 -11.62
CA ALA A 696 -5.23 -0.12 -12.73
C ALA A 696 -4.21 -1.02 -13.45
N LEU A 697 -3.42 -1.77 -12.67
CA LEU A 697 -2.50 -2.78 -13.14
C LEU A 697 -3.19 -3.87 -13.96
N GLY A 698 -4.32 -4.39 -13.44
CA GLY A 698 -5.09 -5.43 -14.09
C GLY A 698 -5.59 -4.99 -15.47
N VAL A 699 -5.96 -3.73 -15.63
CA VAL A 699 -6.38 -3.16 -16.93
C VAL A 699 -5.18 -3.03 -17.89
N GLY A 700 -4.03 -2.49 -17.44
CA GLY A 700 -2.81 -2.35 -18.25
C GLY A 700 -2.31 -3.71 -18.76
N ILE A 701 -1.98 -4.61 -17.85
CA ILE A 701 -1.44 -5.94 -18.19
C ILE A 701 -2.47 -6.79 -18.96
N GLY A 702 -3.76 -6.65 -18.62
CA GLY A 702 -4.81 -7.42 -19.28
C GLY A 702 -4.97 -7.09 -20.76
N VAL A 703 -4.77 -5.83 -21.16
CA VAL A 703 -4.87 -5.42 -22.56
C VAL A 703 -3.76 -6.00 -23.41
N ASP A 704 -2.59 -6.28 -22.87
CA ASP A 704 -1.46 -6.87 -23.60
C ASP A 704 -1.83 -8.18 -24.28
N TYR A 705 -2.52 -9.05 -23.55
CA TYR A 705 -2.96 -10.34 -24.09
C TYR A 705 -3.96 -10.15 -25.23
N ALA A 706 -4.90 -9.21 -25.06
CA ALA A 706 -5.84 -8.85 -26.11
C ALA A 706 -5.12 -8.28 -27.34
N LEU A 707 -4.11 -7.41 -27.16
CA LEU A 707 -3.30 -6.84 -28.23
C LEU A 707 -2.60 -7.93 -29.05
N TYR A 708 -1.95 -8.88 -28.40
CA TYR A 708 -1.24 -9.95 -29.10
C TYR A 708 -2.19 -10.89 -29.85
N VAL A 709 -3.26 -11.34 -29.21
CA VAL A 709 -4.22 -12.26 -29.83
C VAL A 709 -4.97 -11.59 -30.97
N LEU A 710 -5.53 -10.40 -30.73
CA LEU A 710 -6.33 -9.70 -31.75
C LEU A 710 -5.49 -9.23 -32.94
N THR A 711 -4.24 -8.82 -32.73
CA THR A 711 -3.35 -8.43 -33.84
C THR A 711 -3.16 -9.59 -34.80
N VAL A 712 -2.96 -10.81 -34.32
CA VAL A 712 -2.79 -12.00 -35.17
C VAL A 712 -4.11 -12.37 -35.85
N ILE A 713 -5.23 -12.39 -35.10
CA ILE A 713 -6.56 -12.68 -35.69
C ILE A 713 -6.89 -11.69 -36.80
N LEU A 714 -6.77 -10.40 -36.53
CA LEU A 714 -7.10 -9.35 -37.53
C LEU A 714 -6.19 -9.43 -38.77
N ALA A 715 -4.91 -9.78 -38.61
CA ALA A 715 -4.01 -10.00 -39.70
C ALA A 715 -4.45 -11.17 -40.59
N LYS A 716 -4.89 -12.29 -39.96
CA LYS A 716 -5.37 -13.49 -40.64
C LYS A 716 -6.73 -13.27 -41.37
N LEU A 717 -7.65 -12.57 -40.74
CA LEU A 717 -8.93 -12.17 -41.36
C LEU A 717 -8.72 -11.25 -42.58
N LYS A 718 -7.76 -10.35 -42.53
CA LYS A 718 -7.37 -9.51 -43.66
C LYS A 718 -6.81 -10.30 -44.83
N GLN A 719 -6.28 -11.51 -44.61
CA GLN A 719 -5.83 -12.44 -45.65
C GLN A 719 -6.97 -13.26 -46.26
N GLY A 720 -8.21 -13.08 -45.80
CA GLY A 720 -9.39 -13.78 -46.29
C GLY A 720 -9.67 -15.13 -45.63
N LEU A 721 -8.96 -15.47 -44.54
CA LEU A 721 -9.28 -16.68 -43.79
C LEU A 721 -10.60 -16.50 -43.02
N ASP A 722 -11.36 -17.58 -42.87
CA ASP A 722 -12.55 -17.58 -42.03
C ASP A 722 -12.15 -17.46 -40.54
N LEU A 723 -13.09 -16.99 -39.72
CA LEU A 723 -12.85 -16.75 -38.29
C LEU A 723 -12.35 -17.98 -37.53
N THR A 724 -12.89 -19.17 -37.84
CA THR A 724 -12.52 -20.40 -37.15
C THR A 724 -11.07 -20.78 -37.44
N THR A 725 -10.66 -20.72 -38.71
CA THR A 725 -9.30 -20.99 -39.14
C THR A 725 -8.33 -19.93 -38.61
N ALA A 726 -8.70 -18.66 -38.71
CA ALA A 726 -7.88 -17.56 -38.15
C ALA A 726 -7.65 -17.70 -36.66
N TYR A 727 -8.68 -18.06 -35.87
CA TYR A 727 -8.57 -18.28 -34.45
C TYR A 727 -7.77 -19.54 -34.13
N TYR A 728 -7.97 -20.63 -34.86
CA TYR A 728 -7.19 -21.86 -34.74
C TYR A 728 -5.68 -21.61 -34.90
N GLU A 729 -5.30 -20.91 -35.97
CA GLU A 729 -3.90 -20.57 -36.20
C GLU A 729 -3.34 -19.64 -35.11
N THR A 730 -4.15 -18.69 -34.63
CA THR A 730 -3.79 -17.80 -33.53
C THR A 730 -3.57 -18.56 -32.21
N LEU A 731 -4.43 -19.51 -31.88
CA LEU A 731 -4.27 -20.36 -30.68
C LEU A 731 -2.96 -21.15 -30.75
N ASN A 732 -2.59 -21.67 -31.91
CA ASN A 732 -1.34 -22.41 -32.08
C ASN A 732 -0.11 -21.54 -32.02
N PHE A 733 -0.17 -20.29 -32.53
CA PHE A 733 0.96 -19.37 -32.57
C PHE A 733 1.14 -18.58 -31.28
N THR A 734 0.08 -17.92 -30.81
CA THR A 734 0.13 -16.97 -29.67
C THR A 734 -0.57 -17.54 -28.44
N GLY A 735 -1.67 -18.28 -28.60
CA GLY A 735 -2.52 -18.70 -27.51
C GLY A 735 -1.80 -19.57 -26.46
N ARG A 736 -0.91 -20.46 -26.89
CA ARG A 736 -0.11 -21.30 -25.98
C ARG A 736 0.83 -20.48 -25.10
N VAL A 737 1.44 -19.46 -25.69
CA VAL A 737 2.36 -18.54 -24.97
C VAL A 737 1.56 -17.69 -23.99
N VAL A 738 0.42 -17.16 -24.41
CA VAL A 738 -0.50 -16.38 -23.54
C VAL A 738 -0.96 -17.19 -22.34
N ALA A 739 -1.33 -18.46 -22.54
CA ALA A 739 -1.70 -19.35 -21.45
C ALA A 739 -0.54 -19.60 -20.46
N LEU A 740 0.68 -19.85 -20.99
CA LEU A 740 1.88 -19.99 -20.16
C LEU A 740 2.14 -18.73 -19.33
N ILE A 741 2.09 -17.57 -19.97
CA ILE A 741 2.38 -16.30 -19.34
C ILE A 741 1.35 -16.00 -18.24
N GLY A 742 0.05 -16.27 -18.50
CA GLY A 742 -0.99 -16.13 -17.50
C GLY A 742 -0.71 -16.97 -16.25
N VAL A 743 -0.28 -18.25 -16.44
CA VAL A 743 0.12 -19.11 -15.32
C VAL A 743 1.37 -18.57 -14.62
N THR A 744 2.37 -18.06 -15.38
CA THR A 744 3.61 -17.52 -14.79
C THR A 744 3.34 -16.26 -13.96
N LEU A 745 2.50 -15.35 -14.45
CA LEU A 745 2.09 -14.15 -13.69
C LEU A 745 1.27 -14.50 -12.45
N ALA A 746 0.36 -15.48 -12.54
CA ALA A 746 -0.42 -15.91 -11.39
C ALA A 746 0.45 -16.59 -10.32
N ALA A 747 1.54 -17.24 -10.71
CA ALA A 747 2.46 -17.89 -9.78
C ALA A 747 3.48 -16.92 -9.15
N GLY A 748 3.83 -15.82 -9.85
CA GLY A 748 4.73 -14.77 -9.34
C GLY A 748 4.03 -13.81 -8.43
#